data_23aaf0ecec3c1acbc944d5865bca7168
#
_entry.id   23aaf0ecec3c1acbc944d5865bca7168
#
_cell.length_a   1.000
_cell.length_b   1.000
_cell.length_c   1.000
_cell.angle_alpha   90.00
_cell.angle_beta   90.00
_cell.angle_gamma   90.00
#
_symmetry.space_group_name_H-M   'P 1'
#
loop_
_entity.id
_entity.type
_entity.pdbx_description
1 polymer ?
#
loop_
_entity_poly.entity_id
_entity_poly.type
_entity_poly.pdbx_seq_one_letter_code
_entity_poly.pdbx_strand_id
1 'polypeptide(L)'
;MLNIGLFGTEDCRPHITRLHEYIGAHKVTAAFGKFDHAAQVIVMIRKYDMNAVIITDDRLLKTMLNLLPDFICPRDRKGNESNLSMNNYHGSFIKYEAKLTGHTKDVDVLFLNPLNHLVRVPEAPYIYKRYITKITKPDNWMVQPNFTWELIDEHTSDADFGRVLGMVSDGILASVDIETDKDSPLRTINCCGYGVLRRDGSIHQFVIPIRSMRDVIRMRELNATKSPKVMQGGTYDAVYFLRYACPLNNWLWDTSNLFHSWYAELPKRLDYIAAFSCRYIRYWKDDAATGGSYEYFQYNARDCWATLITCCSLLLEMPEWARQNYVQEFPINFPNIHMELDGLATDKEEFDKQLTQTSEDADECLRKLRKWVHPDFNPRSPDQVKRLLFVLGYRDRDGGVSSSDESTLVFAADTHPLTEIIVSEILEYRGLAKLRDTYLVWDKIWGGRLFYRINANGTDSGRLSSGESSFWCGLQIQNIPRGTEVKRWVRADQGWVLGENDFAQSEARCVGYLSGCQALIDLVESPHDYHAWNAASFFGIPYESIYSETLGKTLDKKLRDLSKRVNHGSNYNMTKYMLLITMGPKAVREAKRVLKLKESMSLLDVCDFLLSRYSRTYPEVKNDWYKDIIRQISLTKKLVSPLGWTRYFFGNPSKSKNDHDSAVAHGPQNLSAKILCNGAMMPIFRDMLFGKLRGVFRLKANIHDSLLYGYKENEEWVPQYVANMMRVEVKVRDIKGVERVMVIPPDISAGKTHWSMLK
;
A
#
# COMPACT_ATOMS: atom_id res chain seq x y z
N MET A 1 33.95 20.21 17.14
CA MET A 1 33.88 18.72 17.20
C MET A 1 32.94 18.37 18.34
N LEU A 2 31.87 17.59 18.08
CA LEU A 2 30.92 17.20 19.11
C LEU A 2 31.42 15.97 19.87
N ASN A 3 31.02 15.84 21.12
CA ASN A 3 31.20 14.65 21.92
C ASN A 3 29.87 13.91 22.03
N ILE A 4 29.78 12.74 21.40
CA ILE A 4 28.53 11.99 21.21
C ILE A 4 28.58 10.71 22.00
N GLY A 5 27.60 10.50 22.89
CA GLY A 5 27.37 9.25 23.61
C GLY A 5 26.56 8.27 22.79
N LEU A 6 26.91 6.98 22.81
CA LEU A 6 26.12 5.90 22.25
C LEU A 6 25.82 4.87 23.32
N PHE A 7 24.54 4.60 23.57
CA PHE A 7 24.08 3.64 24.56
C PHE A 7 23.23 2.56 23.89
N GLY A 8 23.61 1.30 24.10
CA GLY A 8 22.92 0.16 23.50
C GLY A 8 23.21 -1.15 24.21
N THR A 9 22.55 -2.20 23.77
CA THR A 9 22.77 -3.57 24.21
C THR A 9 24.06 -4.18 23.62
N GLU A 10 24.59 -5.23 24.21
CA GLU A 10 25.85 -5.88 23.73
C GLU A 10 25.79 -6.37 22.29
N ASP A 11 24.63 -6.78 21.79
CA ASP A 11 24.41 -7.18 20.42
C ASP A 11 24.54 -6.04 19.39
N CYS A 12 24.49 -4.78 19.84
CA CYS A 12 24.77 -3.61 19.02
C CYS A 12 26.29 -3.40 18.77
N ARG A 13 27.15 -3.94 19.61
CA ARG A 13 28.62 -3.72 19.57
C ARG A 13 29.25 -4.05 18.21
N PRO A 14 28.92 -5.15 17.51
CA PRO A 14 29.51 -5.48 16.22
C PRO A 14 29.19 -4.48 15.11
N HIS A 15 28.14 -3.65 15.28
CA HIS A 15 27.65 -2.73 14.26
C HIS A 15 28.11 -1.28 14.47
N ILE A 16 28.89 -1.01 15.51
CA ILE A 16 29.34 0.34 15.86
C ILE A 16 30.19 0.99 14.77
N THR A 17 31.02 0.22 14.06
CA THR A 17 31.87 0.73 12.98
C THR A 17 31.08 1.44 11.89
N ARG A 18 29.93 0.86 11.48
CA ARG A 18 29.05 1.50 10.50
C ARG A 18 28.44 2.81 11.02
N LEU A 19 28.11 2.87 12.31
CA LEU A 19 27.59 4.08 12.91
C LEU A 19 28.67 5.18 12.96
N HIS A 20 29.92 4.83 13.24
CA HIS A 20 31.06 5.75 13.21
C HIS A 20 31.26 6.37 11.82
N GLU A 21 31.07 5.60 10.74
CA GLU A 21 31.13 6.12 9.37
C GLU A 21 30.09 7.23 9.13
N TYR A 22 28.90 7.12 9.75
CA TYR A 22 27.85 8.13 9.62
C TYR A 22 28.07 9.35 10.51
N ILE A 23 28.68 9.16 11.69
CA ILE A 23 29.02 10.22 12.63
C ILE A 23 30.24 11.03 12.13
N GLY A 24 31.14 10.39 11.39
CA GLY A 24 32.34 11.05 10.81
C GLY A 24 33.37 11.45 11.87
N ALA A 25 33.95 12.65 11.75
CA ALA A 25 35.07 13.10 12.57
C ALA A 25 34.72 13.52 14.02
N HIS A 26 33.47 13.30 14.46
CA HIS A 26 33.07 13.61 15.84
C HIS A 26 33.57 12.53 16.83
N LYS A 27 33.81 12.92 18.08
CA LYS A 27 34.23 11.99 19.13
C LYS A 27 33.04 11.16 19.59
N VAL A 28 33.19 9.83 19.65
CA VAL A 28 32.17 8.90 20.11
C VAL A 28 32.62 8.20 21.36
N THR A 29 31.77 8.21 22.39
CA THR A 29 31.94 7.41 23.61
C THR A 29 30.80 6.39 23.64
N ALA A 30 31.10 5.12 23.41
CA ALA A 30 30.11 4.07 23.37
C ALA A 30 30.10 3.27 24.68
N ALA A 31 28.91 2.96 25.18
CA ALA A 31 28.68 2.10 26.33
C ALA A 31 27.62 1.05 25.98
N PHE A 32 28.01 -0.22 26.08
CA PHE A 32 27.15 -1.37 25.84
C PHE A 32 26.96 -2.16 27.11
N GLY A 33 25.75 -2.65 27.35
CA GLY A 33 25.46 -3.44 28.53
C GLY A 33 24.01 -3.31 28.99
N LYS A 34 23.76 -3.61 30.25
CA LYS A 34 22.45 -3.46 30.87
C LYS A 34 22.36 -2.06 31.51
N PHE A 35 21.60 -1.18 30.85
CA PHE A 35 21.22 0.12 31.37
C PHE A 35 19.74 0.07 31.71
N ASP A 36 19.41 0.25 33.00
CA ASP A 36 18.02 0.13 33.48
C ASP A 36 17.41 1.48 33.83
N HIS A 37 18.25 2.53 33.99
CA HIS A 37 17.79 3.85 34.40
C HIS A 37 18.51 5.00 33.70
N ALA A 38 17.74 6.05 33.38
CA ALA A 38 18.27 7.30 32.81
C ALA A 38 19.40 7.93 33.64
N ALA A 39 19.39 7.74 34.96
CA ALA A 39 20.44 8.24 35.85
C ALA A 39 21.86 7.77 35.45
N GLN A 40 21.99 6.54 34.95
CA GLN A 40 23.26 6.01 34.45
C GLN A 40 23.74 6.77 33.22
N VAL A 41 22.84 7.10 32.31
CA VAL A 41 23.14 7.91 31.11
C VAL A 41 23.52 9.33 31.50
N ILE A 42 22.80 9.94 32.46
CA ILE A 42 23.08 11.29 32.96
C ILE A 42 24.47 11.39 33.60
N VAL A 43 24.87 10.39 34.37
CA VAL A 43 26.23 10.35 34.97
C VAL A 43 27.29 10.33 33.87
N MET A 44 27.08 9.56 32.82
CA MET A 44 27.99 9.49 31.68
C MET A 44 28.02 10.80 30.86
N ILE A 45 26.86 11.45 30.65
CA ILE A 45 26.76 12.75 30.01
C ILE A 45 27.67 13.77 30.70
N ARG A 46 27.57 13.85 32.02
CA ARG A 46 28.38 14.77 32.86
C ARG A 46 29.86 14.40 32.83
N LYS A 47 30.18 13.11 33.06
CA LYS A 47 31.57 12.62 33.14
C LYS A 47 32.35 12.87 31.86
N TYR A 48 31.72 12.73 30.69
CA TYR A 48 32.37 12.84 29.41
C TYR A 48 32.01 14.12 28.62
N ASP A 49 31.34 15.09 29.26
CA ASP A 49 30.90 16.37 28.66
C ASP A 49 30.22 16.18 27.30
N MET A 50 29.20 15.32 27.24
CA MET A 50 28.54 14.96 25.98
C MET A 50 27.63 16.07 25.47
N ASN A 51 27.70 16.36 24.17
CA ASN A 51 26.83 17.33 23.48
C ASN A 51 25.53 16.68 22.98
N ALA A 52 25.61 15.39 22.62
CA ALA A 52 24.48 14.62 22.14
C ALA A 52 24.58 13.16 22.56
N VAL A 53 23.45 12.47 22.61
CA VAL A 53 23.35 11.06 22.99
C VAL A 53 22.50 10.34 21.96
N ILE A 54 22.91 9.14 21.57
CA ILE A 54 22.16 8.19 20.75
C ILE A 54 21.77 7.00 21.63
N ILE A 55 20.50 6.71 21.71
CA ILE A 55 19.93 5.60 22.51
C ILE A 55 19.34 4.56 21.59
N THR A 56 19.77 3.31 21.76
CA THR A 56 19.34 2.15 20.94
C THR A 56 18.82 0.99 21.82
N ASP A 57 18.48 1.26 23.08
CA ASP A 57 18.02 0.27 24.04
C ASP A 57 16.60 0.62 24.53
N ASP A 58 15.63 -0.28 24.29
CA ASP A 58 14.22 -0.11 24.70
C ASP A 58 14.05 0.16 26.20
N ARG A 59 14.92 -0.40 27.04
CA ARG A 59 14.86 -0.21 28.51
C ARG A 59 15.14 1.24 28.91
N LEU A 60 16.04 1.92 28.19
CA LEU A 60 16.35 3.33 28.42
C LEU A 60 15.29 4.27 27.87
N LEU A 61 14.52 3.85 26.86
CA LEU A 61 13.52 4.71 26.21
C LEU A 61 12.56 5.31 27.23
N LYS A 62 11.86 4.47 28.01
CA LYS A 62 10.86 4.92 28.98
C LYS A 62 11.48 5.80 30.07
N THR A 63 12.62 5.39 30.62
CA THR A 63 13.28 6.13 31.72
C THR A 63 13.81 7.48 31.29
N MET A 64 14.27 7.59 30.02
CA MET A 64 14.68 8.88 29.43
C MET A 64 13.47 9.78 29.17
N LEU A 65 12.39 9.26 28.59
CA LEU A 65 11.18 10.05 28.33
C LEU A 65 10.54 10.57 29.59
N ASN A 66 10.56 9.82 30.70
CA ASN A 66 10.04 10.24 32.01
C ASN A 66 10.81 11.42 32.63
N LEU A 67 11.96 11.82 32.10
CA LEU A 67 12.64 13.06 32.50
C LEU A 67 11.99 14.31 31.92
N LEU A 68 11.18 14.17 30.84
CA LEU A 68 10.53 15.30 30.19
C LEU A 68 9.29 15.73 30.99
N PRO A 69 9.13 17.02 31.30
CA PRO A 69 8.01 17.50 32.08
C PRO A 69 6.63 17.30 31.46
N ASP A 70 6.59 17.27 30.14
CA ASP A 70 5.38 17.15 29.32
C ASP A 70 5.10 15.72 28.83
N PHE A 71 5.91 14.74 29.25
CA PHE A 71 5.70 13.35 28.89
C PHE A 71 4.85 12.63 29.95
N ILE A 72 3.73 12.10 29.49
CA ILE A 72 2.86 11.22 30.29
C ILE A 72 2.94 9.83 29.68
N CYS A 73 3.43 8.85 30.45
CA CYS A 73 3.49 7.47 29.99
C CYS A 73 2.07 6.95 29.71
N PRO A 74 1.78 6.48 28.49
CA PRO A 74 0.46 5.95 28.16
C PRO A 74 0.11 4.74 29.02
N ARG A 75 -1.19 4.54 29.27
CA ARG A 75 -1.69 3.41 30.07
C ARG A 75 -2.55 2.47 29.23
N ASP A 76 -2.46 1.19 29.53
CA ASP A 76 -3.31 0.18 28.92
C ASP A 76 -4.77 0.27 29.44
N ARG A 77 -5.68 -0.53 28.87
CA ARG A 77 -7.09 -0.58 29.31
C ARG A 77 -7.30 -1.00 30.78
N LYS A 78 -6.27 -1.56 31.42
CA LYS A 78 -6.28 -1.97 32.83
C LYS A 78 -5.66 -0.92 33.75
N GLY A 79 -5.21 0.22 33.20
CA GLY A 79 -4.59 1.32 33.93
C GLY A 79 -3.08 1.13 34.20
N ASN A 80 -2.46 0.07 33.70
CA ASN A 80 -1.01 -0.14 33.81
C ASN A 80 -0.28 0.71 32.77
N GLU A 81 0.92 1.17 33.09
CA GLU A 81 1.76 1.87 32.13
C GLU A 81 2.12 0.97 30.95
N SER A 82 1.90 1.46 29.74
CA SER A 82 2.18 0.73 28.50
C SER A 82 3.69 0.52 28.31
N ASN A 83 4.04 -0.57 27.66
CA ASN A 83 5.40 -0.77 27.15
C ASN A 83 5.62 0.10 25.92
N LEU A 84 6.60 0.99 25.98
CA LEU A 84 7.01 1.79 24.84
C LEU A 84 7.92 0.97 23.92
N SER A 85 7.79 1.18 22.63
CA SER A 85 8.62 0.50 21.62
C SER A 85 9.56 1.48 20.93
N MET A 86 10.85 1.17 20.90
CA MET A 86 11.85 1.96 20.15
C MET A 86 11.48 2.10 18.67
N ASN A 87 10.74 1.14 18.13
CA ASN A 87 10.28 1.17 16.75
C ASN A 87 9.37 2.37 16.46
N ASN A 88 8.53 2.77 17.43
CA ASN A 88 7.68 3.95 17.33
C ASN A 88 8.51 5.24 17.48
N TYR A 89 9.49 5.24 18.35
CA TYR A 89 10.34 6.41 18.66
C TYR A 89 11.55 6.52 17.73
N HIS A 90 11.72 5.61 16.78
CA HIS A 90 12.85 5.62 15.85
C HIS A 90 12.92 6.91 15.04
N GLY A 91 14.01 7.65 15.23
CA GLY A 91 14.22 8.99 14.64
C GLY A 91 13.70 10.14 15.50
N SER A 92 13.03 9.88 16.64
CA SER A 92 12.70 10.93 17.61
C SER A 92 13.96 11.62 18.09
N PHE A 93 13.96 12.96 18.04
CA PHE A 93 15.10 13.79 18.42
C PHE A 93 14.62 14.91 19.33
N ILE A 94 15.15 14.93 20.55
CA ILE A 94 14.64 15.74 21.65
C ILE A 94 15.79 16.50 22.30
N LYS A 95 15.57 17.77 22.59
CA LYS A 95 16.49 18.59 23.38
C LYS A 95 16.16 18.44 24.88
N TYR A 96 17.13 17.98 25.64
CA TYR A 96 17.07 17.93 27.10
C TYR A 96 17.75 19.17 27.65
N GLU A 97 16.98 20.03 28.33
CA GLU A 97 17.51 21.23 28.96
C GLU A 97 18.53 20.87 30.05
N ALA A 98 19.52 21.73 30.26
CA ALA A 98 20.59 21.56 31.24
C ALA A 98 20.11 21.18 32.64
N LYS A 99 18.95 21.74 33.07
CA LYS A 99 18.33 21.44 34.38
C LYS A 99 17.88 19.98 34.50
N LEU A 100 17.45 19.31 33.42
CA LEU A 100 16.97 17.92 33.44
C LEU A 100 18.13 16.92 33.60
N THR A 101 19.25 17.23 33.00
CA THR A 101 20.45 16.38 33.05
C THR A 101 21.41 16.78 34.17
N GLY A 102 21.23 17.99 34.75
CA GLY A 102 22.18 18.61 35.68
C GLY A 102 23.55 18.84 35.04
N HIS A 103 23.60 18.99 33.73
CA HIS A 103 24.77 19.35 32.95
C HIS A 103 24.86 20.89 32.84
N THR A 104 25.99 21.40 32.32
CA THR A 104 26.21 22.85 32.15
C THR A 104 25.54 23.40 30.89
N LYS A 105 25.13 22.53 29.97
CA LYS A 105 24.49 22.85 28.67
C LYS A 105 23.40 21.85 28.33
N ASP A 106 22.53 22.24 27.41
CA ASP A 106 21.51 21.35 26.84
C ASP A 106 22.16 20.19 26.08
N VAL A 107 21.48 19.04 26.08
CA VAL A 107 21.95 17.81 25.44
C VAL A 107 20.90 17.31 24.47
N ASP A 108 21.30 17.07 23.23
CA ASP A 108 20.41 16.49 22.20
C ASP A 108 20.35 14.96 22.34
N VAL A 109 19.15 14.37 22.35
CA VAL A 109 18.94 12.92 22.47
C VAL A 109 18.24 12.39 21.23
N LEU A 110 18.86 11.44 20.55
CA LEU A 110 18.34 10.73 19.38
C LEU A 110 18.03 9.29 19.75
N PHE A 111 16.80 8.86 19.49
CA PHE A 111 16.37 7.48 19.66
C PHE A 111 16.43 6.73 18.33
N LEU A 112 17.11 5.59 18.31
CA LEU A 112 17.24 4.73 17.12
C LEU A 112 16.92 3.29 17.48
N ASN A 113 16.38 2.55 16.54
CA ASN A 113 16.27 1.09 16.64
C ASN A 113 17.63 0.44 16.92
N PRO A 114 17.67 -0.76 17.49
CA PRO A 114 18.92 -1.51 17.70
C PRO A 114 19.76 -1.61 16.42
N LEU A 115 21.09 -1.48 16.55
CA LEU A 115 21.99 -1.37 15.38
C LEU A 115 22.03 -2.62 14.50
N ASN A 116 21.56 -3.77 14.96
CA ASN A 116 21.42 -4.99 14.15
C ASN A 116 20.43 -4.81 12.97
N HIS A 117 19.51 -3.83 13.03
CA HIS A 117 18.65 -3.45 11.90
C HIS A 117 19.46 -2.98 10.69
N LEU A 118 20.65 -2.39 10.88
CA LEU A 118 21.52 -1.95 9.78
C LEU A 118 21.91 -3.06 8.79
N VAL A 119 21.83 -4.33 9.19
CA VAL A 119 22.17 -5.48 8.35
C VAL A 119 20.94 -6.29 7.92
N ARG A 120 19.81 -6.09 8.58
CA ARG A 120 18.57 -6.86 8.33
C ARG A 120 17.60 -6.17 7.40
N VAL A 121 17.62 -4.84 7.38
CA VAL A 121 16.62 -4.00 6.70
C VAL A 121 17.32 -3.18 5.62
N PRO A 122 16.97 -3.33 4.34
CA PRO A 122 17.68 -2.68 3.21
C PRO A 122 17.74 -1.16 3.29
N GLU A 123 16.67 -0.52 3.77
CA GLU A 123 16.57 0.93 3.90
C GLU A 123 17.25 1.49 5.16
N ALA A 124 17.53 0.65 6.17
CA ALA A 124 18.06 1.11 7.45
C ALA A 124 19.37 1.90 7.34
N PRO A 125 20.37 1.53 6.51
CA PRO A 125 21.59 2.33 6.36
C PRO A 125 21.33 3.77 5.94
N TYR A 126 20.37 3.97 5.03
CA TYR A 126 19.97 5.30 4.57
C TYR A 126 19.27 6.10 5.69
N ILE A 127 18.32 5.48 6.37
CA ILE A 127 17.51 6.10 7.43
C ILE A 127 18.37 6.49 8.63
N TYR A 128 19.26 5.60 9.10
CA TYR A 128 20.17 5.89 10.22
C TYR A 128 21.13 7.03 9.87
N LYS A 129 21.70 7.02 8.67
CA LYS A 129 22.55 8.11 8.19
C LYS A 129 21.77 9.43 8.18
N ARG A 130 20.52 9.42 7.70
CA ARG A 130 19.63 10.60 7.72
C ARG A 130 19.42 11.10 9.14
N TYR A 131 19.02 10.26 10.08
CA TYR A 131 18.74 10.68 11.45
C TYR A 131 19.98 11.19 12.19
N ILE A 132 21.15 10.60 11.95
CA ILE A 132 22.42 11.07 12.55
C ILE A 132 22.76 12.49 12.08
N THR A 133 22.33 12.90 10.89
CA THR A 133 22.56 14.29 10.45
C THR A 133 21.81 15.31 11.31
N LYS A 134 20.80 14.94 12.08
CA LYS A 134 20.16 15.81 13.07
C LYS A 134 21.17 16.34 14.12
N ILE A 135 22.14 15.49 14.45
CA ILE A 135 23.24 15.84 15.37
C ILE A 135 24.40 16.47 14.60
N THR A 136 24.87 15.83 13.53
CA THR A 136 26.14 16.14 12.87
C THR A 136 26.07 17.28 11.87
N LYS A 137 24.88 17.58 11.35
CA LYS A 137 24.63 18.62 10.33
C LYS A 137 23.34 19.39 10.63
N PRO A 138 23.24 20.06 11.79
CA PRO A 138 22.00 20.72 12.22
C PRO A 138 21.49 21.78 11.23
N ASP A 139 22.40 22.48 10.54
CA ASP A 139 22.06 23.55 9.60
C ASP A 139 21.35 23.06 8.32
N ASN A 140 21.38 21.74 8.05
CA ASN A 140 20.67 21.14 6.94
C ASN A 140 19.17 20.90 7.25
N TRP A 141 18.70 21.24 8.44
CA TRP A 141 17.35 20.99 8.88
C TRP A 141 16.60 22.30 9.11
N MET A 142 15.35 22.36 8.66
CA MET A 142 14.50 23.52 8.88
C MET A 142 14.34 23.78 10.39
N VAL A 143 14.43 25.05 10.77
CA VAL A 143 14.08 25.50 12.13
C VAL A 143 12.57 25.41 12.29
N GLN A 144 12.13 24.68 13.29
CA GLN A 144 10.72 24.44 13.53
C GLN A 144 10.12 25.53 14.43
N PRO A 145 8.99 26.14 14.01
CA PRO A 145 8.24 27.04 14.87
C PRO A 145 7.71 26.32 16.12
N ASN A 146 7.53 27.08 17.18
CA ASN A 146 6.94 26.57 18.42
C ASN A 146 5.50 26.08 18.18
N PHE A 147 5.10 25.06 18.92
CA PHE A 147 3.73 24.59 18.97
C PHE A 147 2.89 25.47 19.88
N THR A 148 1.83 26.10 19.33
CA THR A 148 0.81 26.86 20.09
C THR A 148 -0.55 26.53 19.51
N TRP A 149 -1.59 26.46 20.36
CA TRP A 149 -2.93 26.14 19.88
C TRP A 149 -4.01 26.78 20.75
N GLU A 150 -5.21 26.95 20.18
CA GLU A 150 -6.40 27.42 20.86
C GLU A 150 -7.65 26.63 20.46
N LEU A 151 -8.60 26.52 21.37
CA LEU A 151 -9.88 25.84 21.18
C LEU A 151 -10.93 26.85 20.70
N ILE A 152 -11.68 26.48 19.66
CA ILE A 152 -12.81 27.24 19.14
C ILE A 152 -14.10 26.50 19.54
N ASP A 153 -14.69 26.89 20.64
CA ASP A 153 -15.84 26.21 21.25
C ASP A 153 -17.10 27.11 21.27
N GLU A 154 -18.10 26.72 22.06
CA GLU A 154 -19.36 27.47 22.25
C GLU A 154 -19.16 28.83 22.87
N HIS A 155 -18.10 29.06 23.63
CA HIS A 155 -17.79 30.35 24.28
C HIS A 155 -17.01 31.30 23.37
N THR A 156 -16.48 30.81 22.26
CA THR A 156 -15.76 31.64 21.30
C THR A 156 -16.71 32.64 20.62
N SER A 157 -16.45 33.93 20.80
CA SER A 157 -17.25 34.99 20.17
C SER A 157 -17.14 34.97 18.64
N ASP A 158 -18.09 35.57 17.95
CA ASP A 158 -18.02 35.68 16.47
C ASP A 158 -16.89 36.63 16.03
N ALA A 159 -16.49 37.59 16.88
CA ALA A 159 -15.33 38.43 16.63
C ALA A 159 -14.00 37.62 16.72
N ASP A 160 -13.86 36.78 17.73
CA ASP A 160 -12.69 35.90 17.86
C ASP A 160 -12.63 34.86 16.74
N PHE A 161 -13.77 34.29 16.37
CA PHE A 161 -13.86 33.41 15.21
C PHE A 161 -13.50 34.15 13.91
N GLY A 162 -13.96 35.38 13.74
CA GLY A 162 -13.59 36.25 12.59
C GLY A 162 -12.09 36.50 12.52
N ARG A 163 -11.40 36.65 13.66
CA ARG A 163 -9.93 36.74 13.75
C ARG A 163 -9.28 35.45 13.25
N VAL A 164 -9.75 34.28 13.69
CA VAL A 164 -9.25 32.97 13.24
C VAL A 164 -9.48 32.79 11.74
N LEU A 165 -10.67 33.08 11.25
CA LEU A 165 -11.01 32.99 9.83
C LEU A 165 -10.08 33.87 8.97
N GLY A 166 -9.80 35.09 9.43
CA GLY A 166 -8.85 36.01 8.80
C GLY A 166 -7.44 35.40 8.76
N MET A 167 -6.97 34.86 9.88
CA MET A 167 -5.63 34.22 9.95
C MET A 167 -5.51 33.03 8.99
N VAL A 168 -6.53 32.16 8.92
CA VAL A 168 -6.53 31.05 7.99
C VAL A 168 -6.57 31.52 6.53
N SER A 169 -7.39 32.54 6.24
CA SER A 169 -7.53 33.12 4.89
C SER A 169 -6.23 33.74 4.37
N ASP A 170 -5.48 34.43 5.24
CA ASP A 170 -4.23 35.15 4.92
C ASP A 170 -2.98 34.25 5.06
N GLY A 171 -3.14 33.03 5.55
CA GLY A 171 -2.08 32.06 5.73
C GLY A 171 -1.39 31.69 4.42
N ILE A 172 -0.07 31.49 4.48
CA ILE A 172 0.71 30.99 3.34
C ILE A 172 0.33 29.54 3.02
N LEU A 173 0.10 28.74 4.08
CA LEU A 173 -0.29 27.34 4.02
C LEU A 173 -1.12 27.02 5.26
N ALA A 174 -2.19 26.25 5.10
CA ALA A 174 -2.96 25.73 6.23
C ALA A 174 -3.01 24.20 6.18
N SER A 175 -2.76 23.54 7.32
CA SER A 175 -3.04 22.11 7.48
C SER A 175 -4.44 21.90 8.01
N VAL A 176 -5.04 20.75 7.66
CA VAL A 176 -6.38 20.36 8.13
C VAL A 176 -6.34 18.88 8.49
N ASP A 177 -6.98 18.51 9.60
CA ASP A 177 -7.07 17.15 10.10
C ASP A 177 -8.36 16.97 10.91
N ILE A 178 -9.02 15.81 10.81
CA ILE A 178 -10.21 15.49 11.58
C ILE A 178 -10.00 14.28 12.47
N GLU A 179 -10.71 14.30 13.61
CA GLU A 179 -10.88 13.10 14.42
C GLU A 179 -12.34 12.64 14.32
N THR A 180 -12.56 11.33 14.20
CA THR A 180 -13.87 10.74 14.01
C THR A 180 -14.18 9.70 15.06
N ASP A 181 -15.47 9.45 15.30
CA ASP A 181 -15.94 8.39 16.16
C ASP A 181 -16.34 7.16 15.34
N LYS A 182 -15.46 6.16 15.32
CA LYS A 182 -15.71 4.89 14.63
C LYS A 182 -16.81 4.05 15.28
N ASP A 183 -17.05 4.24 16.58
CA ASP A 183 -18.06 3.49 17.33
C ASP A 183 -19.44 4.13 17.23
N SER A 184 -19.53 5.37 16.73
CA SER A 184 -20.78 6.03 16.42
C SER A 184 -21.46 5.37 15.21
N PRO A 185 -22.74 4.98 15.29
CA PRO A 185 -23.49 4.47 14.14
C PRO A 185 -23.58 5.45 12.98
N LEU A 186 -23.48 6.75 13.28
CA LEU A 186 -23.55 7.84 12.29
C LEU A 186 -22.19 8.17 11.69
N ARG A 187 -21.10 7.61 12.21
CA ARG A 187 -19.72 7.90 11.73
C ARG A 187 -19.50 9.41 11.69
N THR A 188 -19.47 10.05 12.84
CA THR A 188 -19.42 11.52 12.97
C THR A 188 -17.99 12.04 13.08
N ILE A 189 -17.80 13.32 12.69
CA ILE A 189 -16.59 14.08 13.02
C ILE A 189 -16.72 14.54 14.48
N ASN A 190 -15.71 14.26 15.30
CA ASN A 190 -15.62 14.71 16.69
C ASN A 190 -15.02 16.10 16.81
N CYS A 191 -13.94 16.35 16.07
CA CYS A 191 -13.33 17.66 15.97
C CYS A 191 -12.61 17.84 14.64
N CYS A 192 -12.38 19.09 14.27
CA CYS A 192 -11.60 19.46 13.10
C CYS A 192 -10.50 20.45 13.53
N GLY A 193 -9.26 20.10 13.26
CA GLY A 193 -8.08 20.92 13.54
C GLY A 193 -7.59 21.65 12.30
N TYR A 194 -7.03 22.83 12.52
CA TYR A 194 -6.38 23.66 11.52
C TYR A 194 -5.04 24.15 12.05
N GLY A 195 -3.98 24.06 11.22
CA GLY A 195 -2.71 24.71 11.48
C GLY A 195 -2.46 25.77 10.42
N VAL A 196 -1.92 26.93 10.77
CA VAL A 196 -1.71 28.04 9.83
C VAL A 196 -0.28 28.53 9.90
N LEU A 197 0.43 28.46 8.79
CA LEU A 197 1.73 29.12 8.60
C LEU A 197 1.49 30.55 8.15
N ARG A 198 1.95 31.50 8.95
CA ARG A 198 1.86 32.94 8.68
C ARG A 198 3.08 33.49 7.95
N ARG A 199 2.96 34.69 7.39
CA ARG A 199 4.05 35.37 6.65
C ARG A 199 5.26 35.70 7.51
N ASP A 200 5.07 35.85 8.82
CA ASP A 200 6.15 36.08 9.80
C ASP A 200 6.88 34.79 10.19
N GLY A 201 6.49 33.64 9.63
CA GLY A 201 7.06 32.31 9.93
C GLY A 201 6.46 31.66 11.17
N SER A 202 5.56 32.32 11.89
CA SER A 202 4.86 31.72 13.02
C SER A 202 3.80 30.71 12.57
N ILE A 203 3.51 29.72 13.43
CA ILE A 203 2.46 28.72 13.21
C ILE A 203 1.49 28.76 14.38
N HIS A 204 0.19 28.81 14.06
CA HIS A 204 -0.88 28.70 15.05
C HIS A 204 -1.82 27.55 14.70
N GLN A 205 -2.31 26.83 15.71
CA GLN A 205 -3.27 25.76 15.55
C GLN A 205 -4.59 26.14 16.21
N PHE A 206 -5.68 25.68 15.59
CA PHE A 206 -7.04 25.87 16.05
C PHE A 206 -7.76 24.52 15.98
N VAL A 207 -8.57 24.22 16.99
CA VAL A 207 -9.40 22.99 16.99
C VAL A 207 -10.84 23.37 17.27
N ILE A 208 -11.75 22.88 16.44
CA ILE A 208 -13.20 23.05 16.59
C ILE A 208 -13.79 21.69 16.97
N PRO A 209 -14.29 21.48 18.18
CA PRO A 209 -15.17 20.37 18.52
C PRO A 209 -16.46 20.46 17.73
N ILE A 210 -16.89 19.40 17.06
CA ILE A 210 -18.10 19.40 16.24
C ILE A 210 -19.28 18.88 17.06
N ARG A 211 -19.98 19.76 17.74
CA ARG A 211 -21.11 19.45 18.65
C ARG A 211 -22.44 20.02 18.20
N SER A 212 -22.41 21.04 17.36
CA SER A 212 -23.58 21.78 16.90
C SER A 212 -23.52 22.18 15.43
N MET A 213 -24.65 22.61 14.88
CA MET A 213 -24.68 23.15 13.52
C MET A 213 -23.81 24.41 13.37
N ARG A 214 -23.66 25.21 14.43
CA ARG A 214 -22.76 26.39 14.43
C ARG A 214 -21.31 25.95 14.17
N ASP A 215 -20.87 24.84 14.77
CA ASP A 215 -19.51 24.32 14.58
C ASP A 215 -19.31 23.81 13.15
N VAL A 216 -20.31 23.15 12.57
CA VAL A 216 -20.31 22.73 11.16
C VAL A 216 -20.22 23.93 10.22
N ILE A 217 -20.93 25.03 10.51
CA ILE A 217 -20.86 26.25 9.72
C ILE A 217 -19.47 26.87 9.81
N ARG A 218 -18.89 26.98 11.00
CA ARG A 218 -17.52 27.47 11.22
C ARG A 218 -16.48 26.63 10.48
N MET A 219 -16.59 25.29 10.56
CA MET A 219 -15.75 24.38 9.79
C MET A 219 -15.87 24.61 8.28
N ARG A 220 -17.10 24.79 7.77
CA ARG A 220 -17.37 25.08 6.35
C ARG A 220 -16.73 26.39 5.91
N GLU A 221 -16.79 27.45 6.71
CA GLU A 221 -16.19 28.75 6.41
C GLU A 221 -14.66 28.66 6.36
N LEU A 222 -14.03 27.96 7.30
CA LEU A 222 -12.59 27.71 7.29
C LEU A 222 -12.16 26.87 6.09
N ASN A 223 -12.89 25.82 5.76
CA ASN A 223 -12.64 25.00 4.58
C ASN A 223 -12.76 25.78 3.27
N ALA A 224 -13.65 26.78 3.23
CA ALA A 224 -13.89 27.60 2.06
C ALA A 224 -12.83 28.70 1.82
N THR A 225 -11.92 28.93 2.77
CA THR A 225 -10.86 29.95 2.65
C THR A 225 -9.93 29.68 1.45
N LYS A 226 -9.33 30.74 0.90
CA LYS A 226 -8.50 30.68 -0.31
C LYS A 226 -7.06 30.22 -0.06
N SER A 227 -6.60 30.18 1.18
CA SER A 227 -5.25 29.70 1.49
C SER A 227 -5.00 28.30 0.93
N PRO A 228 -3.81 28.00 0.42
CA PRO A 228 -3.41 26.62 0.09
C PRO A 228 -3.52 25.72 1.31
N LYS A 229 -3.95 24.48 1.08
CA LYS A 229 -4.16 23.52 2.18
C LYS A 229 -3.36 22.24 2.00
N VAL A 230 -2.96 21.67 3.11
CA VAL A 230 -2.28 20.37 3.22
C VAL A 230 -3.02 19.46 4.19
N MET A 231 -3.11 18.17 3.83
CA MET A 231 -3.59 17.12 4.72
C MET A 231 -2.58 15.96 4.78
N GLN A 232 -2.80 15.04 5.69
CA GLN A 232 -2.04 13.80 5.81
C GLN A 232 -2.94 12.60 5.50
N GLY A 233 -2.80 12.02 4.28
CA GLY A 233 -3.71 10.96 3.84
C GLY A 233 -5.15 11.47 3.73
N GLY A 234 -5.30 12.70 3.30
CA GLY A 234 -6.51 13.51 3.37
C GLY A 234 -7.69 13.03 2.52
N THR A 235 -7.56 11.91 1.80
CA THR A 235 -8.71 11.24 1.18
C THR A 235 -9.73 10.81 2.23
N TYR A 236 -9.27 10.42 3.42
CA TYR A 236 -10.12 10.10 4.55
C TYR A 236 -10.96 11.30 4.99
N ASP A 237 -10.30 12.43 5.27
CA ASP A 237 -10.93 13.68 5.72
C ASP A 237 -11.86 14.25 4.67
N ALA A 238 -11.45 14.25 3.41
CA ALA A 238 -12.22 14.78 2.29
C ALA A 238 -13.57 14.07 2.10
N VAL A 239 -13.62 12.75 2.32
CA VAL A 239 -14.87 11.97 2.27
C VAL A 239 -15.86 12.47 3.34
N TYR A 240 -15.39 12.72 4.57
CA TYR A 240 -16.22 13.28 5.64
C TYR A 240 -16.63 14.72 5.35
N PHE A 241 -15.73 15.58 4.90
CA PHE A 241 -16.07 16.95 4.53
C PHE A 241 -17.15 17.03 3.46
N LEU A 242 -17.07 16.19 2.43
CA LEU A 242 -18.09 16.15 1.38
C LEU A 242 -19.43 15.64 1.92
N ARG A 243 -19.43 14.67 2.81
CA ARG A 243 -20.63 14.18 3.48
C ARG A 243 -21.31 15.25 4.34
N TYR A 244 -20.53 16.14 4.97
CA TYR A 244 -21.03 17.28 5.74
C TYR A 244 -21.36 18.51 4.88
N ALA A 245 -21.25 18.40 3.55
CA ALA A 245 -21.37 19.54 2.63
C ALA A 245 -20.39 20.69 2.94
N CYS A 246 -19.21 20.37 3.45
CA CYS A 246 -18.14 21.30 3.81
C CYS A 246 -16.87 21.03 2.97
N PRO A 247 -16.93 21.09 1.62
CA PRO A 247 -15.78 20.75 0.79
C PRO A 247 -14.56 21.61 1.13
N LEU A 248 -13.38 21.02 1.07
CA LEU A 248 -12.13 21.72 1.32
C LEU A 248 -11.63 22.40 0.03
N ASN A 249 -11.55 23.72 0.04
CA ASN A 249 -11.01 24.48 -1.07
C ASN A 249 -9.48 24.51 -1.06
N ASN A 250 -8.86 24.52 -2.24
CA ASN A 250 -7.42 24.66 -2.43
C ASN A 250 -6.59 23.59 -1.69
N TRP A 251 -7.08 22.36 -1.62
CA TRP A 251 -6.27 21.24 -1.18
C TRP A 251 -5.22 20.93 -2.24
N LEU A 252 -3.99 21.38 -2.03
CA LEU A 252 -2.90 21.27 -2.97
C LEU A 252 -1.85 20.25 -2.58
N TRP A 253 -1.70 19.97 -1.28
CA TRP A 253 -0.65 19.13 -0.76
C TRP A 253 -1.21 18.02 0.14
N ASP A 254 -0.58 16.85 0.04
CA ASP A 254 -0.79 15.73 0.95
C ASP A 254 0.56 15.14 1.33
N THR A 255 0.90 15.14 2.61
CA THR A 255 2.23 14.72 3.08
C THR A 255 2.50 13.24 2.84
N SER A 256 1.47 12.39 2.86
CA SER A 256 1.57 10.97 2.53
C SER A 256 1.91 10.77 1.04
N ASN A 257 1.24 11.47 0.14
CA ASN A 257 1.54 11.43 -1.30
C ASN A 257 2.89 12.09 -1.62
N LEU A 258 3.24 13.23 -0.99
CA LEU A 258 4.56 13.85 -1.16
C LEU A 258 5.68 12.86 -0.82
N PHE A 259 5.56 12.20 0.33
CA PHE A 259 6.58 11.26 0.78
C PHE A 259 6.62 9.99 -0.08
N HIS A 260 5.45 9.47 -0.49
CA HIS A 260 5.36 8.33 -1.40
C HIS A 260 6.01 8.63 -2.76
N SER A 261 5.75 9.80 -3.31
CA SER A 261 6.33 10.25 -4.58
C SER A 261 7.86 10.32 -4.55
N TRP A 262 8.45 10.46 -3.37
CA TRP A 262 9.89 10.46 -3.16
C TRP A 262 10.44 9.08 -2.75
N TYR A 263 9.78 8.44 -1.78
CA TYR A 263 10.21 7.17 -1.18
C TYR A 263 9.04 6.18 -1.10
N ALA A 264 8.70 5.59 -2.23
CA ALA A 264 7.55 4.69 -2.34
C ALA A 264 7.62 3.48 -1.40
N GLU A 265 8.83 3.00 -1.04
CA GLU A 265 9.05 1.84 -0.19
C GLU A 265 8.92 2.14 1.31
N LEU A 266 9.06 3.40 1.74
CA LEU A 266 9.05 3.77 3.16
C LEU A 266 7.61 3.94 3.71
N PRO A 267 7.40 3.80 5.03
CA PRO A 267 6.10 4.00 5.67
C PRO A 267 5.57 5.44 5.47
N LYS A 268 4.25 5.58 5.28
CA LYS A 268 3.58 6.86 5.00
C LYS A 268 2.82 7.45 6.19
N ARG A 269 3.00 6.91 7.39
CA ARG A 269 2.40 7.47 8.62
C ARG A 269 3.03 8.82 8.97
N LEU A 270 2.23 9.75 9.47
CA LEU A 270 2.67 11.10 9.81
C LEU A 270 3.86 11.11 10.79
N ASP A 271 3.79 10.30 11.84
CA ASP A 271 4.86 10.19 12.83
C ASP A 271 6.21 9.78 12.21
N TYR A 272 6.18 8.82 11.28
CA TYR A 272 7.37 8.39 10.57
C TYR A 272 7.92 9.47 9.63
N ILE A 273 7.03 10.09 8.83
CA ILE A 273 7.43 11.14 7.89
C ILE A 273 7.97 12.36 8.64
N ALA A 274 7.32 12.74 9.74
CA ALA A 274 7.77 13.84 10.59
C ALA A 274 9.13 13.55 11.24
N ALA A 275 9.34 12.34 11.77
CA ALA A 275 10.66 11.94 12.28
C ALA A 275 11.74 11.97 11.18
N PHE A 276 11.38 11.61 9.95
CA PHE A 276 12.30 11.64 8.79
C PHE A 276 12.61 13.05 8.29
N SER A 277 11.64 13.97 8.36
CA SER A 277 11.72 15.30 7.73
C SER A 277 12.06 16.42 8.71
N CYS A 278 11.72 16.29 9.99
CA CYS A 278 11.85 17.32 11.00
C CYS A 278 13.01 17.03 11.95
N ARG A 279 13.72 18.08 12.42
CA ARG A 279 14.86 17.91 13.32
C ARG A 279 14.38 17.54 14.72
N TYR A 280 13.73 18.46 15.44
CA TYR A 280 13.25 18.24 16.79
C TYR A 280 11.80 17.77 16.76
N ILE A 281 11.61 16.46 16.94
CA ILE A 281 10.29 15.87 17.04
C ILE A 281 10.35 14.63 17.93
N ARG A 282 9.41 14.52 18.85
CA ARG A 282 9.13 13.31 19.63
C ARG A 282 7.95 12.58 19.00
N TYR A 283 7.96 11.26 19.03
CA TYR A 283 6.76 10.48 18.75
C TYR A 283 5.64 10.86 19.74
N TRP A 284 4.44 11.13 19.24
CA TRP A 284 3.32 11.67 20.04
C TRP A 284 2.03 10.87 19.90
N LYS A 285 2.01 9.81 19.06
CA LYS A 285 0.80 9.02 18.84
C LYS A 285 0.36 8.24 20.09
N ASP A 286 1.25 8.07 21.05
CA ASP A 286 0.92 7.52 22.37
C ASP A 286 0.23 8.55 23.29
N ASP A 287 0.27 9.83 22.94
CA ASP A 287 -0.37 10.92 23.71
C ASP A 287 -1.90 11.00 23.46
N ALA A 288 -2.44 10.15 22.57
CA ALA A 288 -3.87 10.15 22.23
C ALA A 288 -4.72 9.83 23.47
N ALA A 289 -5.60 10.76 23.81
CA ALA A 289 -6.50 10.68 24.96
C ALA A 289 -7.91 10.26 24.54
N THR A 290 -8.79 10.06 25.51
CA THR A 290 -10.19 9.72 25.29
C THR A 290 -10.91 10.86 24.58
N GLY A 291 -11.76 10.54 23.59
CA GLY A 291 -12.49 11.52 22.79
C GLY A 291 -13.22 12.59 23.60
N GLY A 292 -13.08 13.85 23.20
CA GLY A 292 -13.73 15.01 23.81
C GLY A 292 -12.99 15.64 24.99
N SER A 293 -11.84 15.11 25.43
CA SER A 293 -10.99 15.75 26.43
C SER A 293 -10.12 16.87 25.85
N TYR A 294 -9.55 17.69 26.72
CA TYR A 294 -8.60 18.76 26.32
C TYR A 294 -7.37 18.16 25.64
N GLU A 295 -6.85 17.06 26.17
CA GLU A 295 -5.70 16.34 25.64
C GLU A 295 -6.00 15.75 24.25
N TYR A 296 -7.23 15.30 24.00
CA TYR A 296 -7.68 14.82 22.70
C TYR A 296 -7.66 15.93 21.63
N PHE A 297 -8.11 17.13 21.99
CA PHE A 297 -8.05 18.27 21.08
C PHE A 297 -6.61 18.76 20.88
N GLN A 298 -5.79 18.74 21.93
CA GLN A 298 -4.36 19.03 21.81
C GLN A 298 -3.64 18.05 20.90
N TYR A 299 -4.01 16.77 20.95
CA TYR A 299 -3.50 15.74 20.05
C TYR A 299 -3.82 16.08 18.56
N ASN A 300 -5.07 16.41 18.24
CA ASN A 300 -5.47 16.83 16.89
C ASN A 300 -4.73 18.12 16.45
N ALA A 301 -4.58 19.11 17.33
CA ALA A 301 -3.77 20.30 17.04
C ALA A 301 -2.31 19.94 16.73
N ARG A 302 -1.74 18.95 17.44
CA ARG A 302 -0.37 18.47 17.19
C ARG A 302 -0.24 17.76 15.84
N ASP A 303 -1.25 17.01 15.43
CA ASP A 303 -1.29 16.41 14.09
C ASP A 303 -1.30 17.48 13.00
N CYS A 304 -2.09 18.55 13.17
CA CYS A 304 -2.09 19.69 12.27
C CYS A 304 -0.71 20.39 12.21
N TRP A 305 -0.09 20.63 13.36
CA TRP A 305 1.26 21.22 13.41
C TRP A 305 2.30 20.34 12.73
N ALA A 306 2.30 19.03 13.04
CA ALA A 306 3.23 18.07 12.45
C ALA A 306 3.05 17.95 10.93
N THR A 307 1.80 17.93 10.43
CA THR A 307 1.48 17.92 9.00
C THR A 307 2.04 19.15 8.30
N LEU A 308 1.89 20.34 8.89
CA LEU A 308 2.34 21.59 8.31
C LEU A 308 3.86 21.66 8.20
N ILE A 309 4.59 21.43 9.31
CA ILE A 309 6.05 21.47 9.31
C ILE A 309 6.66 20.37 8.42
N THR A 310 6.05 19.19 8.40
CA THR A 310 6.47 18.09 7.52
C THR A 310 6.31 18.45 6.06
N CYS A 311 5.18 19.04 5.68
CA CYS A 311 4.95 19.52 4.31
C CYS A 311 6.02 20.53 3.90
N CYS A 312 6.27 21.55 4.73
CA CYS A 312 7.30 22.56 4.46
C CYS A 312 8.68 21.91 4.27
N SER A 313 9.09 21.00 5.16
CA SER A 313 10.37 20.32 5.05
C SER A 313 10.47 19.48 3.77
N LEU A 314 9.43 18.73 3.44
CA LEU A 314 9.41 17.90 2.21
C LEU A 314 9.51 18.79 0.97
N LEU A 315 8.76 19.87 0.87
CA LEU A 315 8.78 20.77 -0.28
C LEU A 315 10.13 21.48 -0.46
N LEU A 316 10.87 21.75 0.62
CA LEU A 316 12.20 22.33 0.55
C LEU A 316 13.25 21.33 0.03
N GLU A 317 13.17 20.06 0.43
CA GLU A 317 14.20 19.05 0.15
C GLU A 317 13.91 18.19 -1.08
N MET A 318 12.64 18.08 -1.47
CA MET A 318 12.17 17.15 -2.49
C MET A 318 12.81 17.46 -3.86
N PRO A 319 13.45 16.47 -4.51
CA PRO A 319 14.03 16.67 -5.83
C PRO A 319 12.96 16.78 -6.91
N GLU A 320 13.30 17.40 -8.03
CA GLU A 320 12.37 17.68 -9.12
C GLU A 320 11.65 16.42 -9.65
N TRP A 321 12.38 15.33 -9.83
CA TRP A 321 11.74 14.07 -10.28
C TRP A 321 10.65 13.55 -9.33
N ALA A 322 10.81 13.77 -8.02
CA ALA A 322 9.80 13.36 -7.05
C ALA A 322 8.59 14.32 -7.04
N ARG A 323 8.81 15.61 -7.33
CA ARG A 323 7.72 16.58 -7.56
C ARG A 323 6.91 16.20 -8.80
N GLN A 324 7.57 15.77 -9.88
CA GLN A 324 6.91 15.27 -11.08
C GLN A 324 6.08 14.01 -10.80
N ASN A 325 6.56 13.10 -9.96
CA ASN A 325 5.75 11.98 -9.47
C ASN A 325 4.50 12.45 -8.72
N TYR A 326 4.67 13.44 -7.83
CA TYR A 326 3.55 13.99 -7.05
C TYR A 326 2.45 14.58 -7.94
N VAL A 327 2.82 15.33 -8.94
CA VAL A 327 1.86 15.93 -9.90
C VAL A 327 1.06 14.85 -10.65
N GLN A 328 1.66 13.68 -10.87
CA GLN A 328 0.97 12.55 -11.48
C GLN A 328 0.08 11.77 -10.49
N GLU A 329 0.45 11.73 -9.21
CA GLU A 329 -0.20 10.88 -8.21
C GLU A 329 -1.33 11.60 -7.48
N PHE A 330 -1.07 12.80 -6.99
CA PHE A 330 -2.01 13.52 -6.14
C PHE A 330 -3.42 13.70 -6.74
N PRO A 331 -3.58 14.07 -8.05
CA PRO A 331 -4.89 14.25 -8.65
C PRO A 331 -5.76 12.99 -8.66
N ILE A 332 -5.15 11.80 -8.61
CA ILE A 332 -5.87 10.52 -8.61
C ILE A 332 -6.72 10.34 -7.33
N ASN A 333 -6.42 11.08 -6.28
CA ASN A 333 -7.24 11.08 -5.06
C ASN A 333 -8.69 11.53 -5.33
N PHE A 334 -8.92 12.45 -6.27
CA PHE A 334 -10.27 12.99 -6.53
C PHE A 334 -11.24 11.96 -7.12
N PRO A 335 -10.93 11.21 -8.20
CA PRO A 335 -11.79 10.11 -8.63
C PRO A 335 -11.91 9.02 -7.56
N ASN A 336 -10.87 8.73 -6.77
CA ASN A 336 -10.93 7.74 -5.70
C ASN A 336 -11.94 8.14 -4.61
N ILE A 337 -11.93 9.39 -4.17
CA ILE A 337 -12.91 9.95 -3.23
C ILE A 337 -14.34 9.84 -3.79
N HIS A 338 -14.51 10.16 -5.07
CA HIS A 338 -15.81 10.09 -5.73
C HIS A 338 -16.34 8.64 -5.77
N MET A 339 -15.49 7.68 -6.12
CA MET A 339 -15.83 6.25 -6.12
C MET A 339 -16.19 5.75 -4.71
N GLU A 340 -15.45 6.18 -3.69
CA GLU A 340 -15.72 5.82 -2.29
C GLU A 340 -17.07 6.36 -1.80
N LEU A 341 -17.40 7.61 -2.11
CA LEU A 341 -18.67 8.24 -1.73
C LEU A 341 -19.87 7.62 -2.43
N ASP A 342 -19.72 7.23 -3.70
CA ASP A 342 -20.80 6.63 -4.47
C ASP A 342 -21.03 5.15 -4.07
N GLY A 343 -19.94 4.38 -3.91
CA GLY A 343 -20.01 2.95 -3.60
C GLY A 343 -20.76 2.13 -4.65
N LEU A 344 -21.03 0.88 -4.37
CA LEU A 344 -21.76 -0.08 -5.23
C LEU A 344 -23.08 -0.48 -4.58
N ALA A 345 -24.17 -0.46 -5.34
CA ALA A 345 -25.45 -0.97 -4.87
C ALA A 345 -25.39 -2.49 -4.68
N THR A 346 -26.13 -3.00 -3.69
CA THR A 346 -26.12 -4.41 -3.33
C THR A 346 -27.51 -5.04 -3.45
N ASP A 347 -27.53 -6.35 -3.71
CA ASP A 347 -28.72 -7.18 -3.74
C ASP A 347 -28.70 -8.11 -2.51
N LYS A 348 -29.57 -7.81 -1.54
CA LYS A 348 -29.62 -8.57 -0.28
C LYS A 348 -30.09 -10.01 -0.47
N GLU A 349 -31.04 -10.22 -1.36
CA GLU A 349 -31.56 -11.56 -1.61
C GLU A 349 -30.49 -12.46 -2.24
N GLU A 350 -29.79 -11.95 -3.24
CA GLU A 350 -28.70 -12.67 -3.88
C GLU A 350 -27.51 -12.87 -2.90
N PHE A 351 -27.24 -11.89 -2.04
CA PHE A 351 -26.24 -12.03 -0.99
C PHE A 351 -26.57 -13.20 -0.05
N ASP A 352 -27.81 -13.28 0.44
CA ASP A 352 -28.23 -14.34 1.36
C ASP A 352 -28.18 -15.72 0.71
N LYS A 353 -28.56 -15.84 -0.57
CA LYS A 353 -28.41 -17.07 -1.35
C LYS A 353 -26.93 -17.51 -1.42
N GLN A 354 -26.04 -16.58 -1.73
CA GLN A 354 -24.60 -16.88 -1.81
C GLN A 354 -24.01 -17.27 -0.44
N LEU A 355 -24.42 -16.60 0.63
CA LEU A 355 -23.98 -16.93 1.99
C LEU A 355 -24.43 -18.34 2.40
N THR A 356 -25.70 -18.68 2.13
CA THR A 356 -26.25 -20.00 2.42
C THR A 356 -25.50 -21.08 1.66
N GLN A 357 -25.38 -20.94 0.34
CA GLN A 357 -24.68 -21.92 -0.51
C GLN A 357 -23.23 -22.11 -0.08
N THR A 358 -22.49 -21.00 0.13
CA THR A 358 -21.07 -21.05 0.56
C THR A 358 -20.93 -21.75 1.93
N SER A 359 -21.90 -21.54 2.83
CA SER A 359 -21.88 -22.18 4.15
C SER A 359 -22.13 -23.67 4.06
N GLU A 360 -23.11 -24.09 3.26
CA GLU A 360 -23.41 -25.50 3.00
C GLU A 360 -22.23 -26.23 2.37
N ASP A 361 -21.58 -25.62 1.36
CA ASP A 361 -20.42 -26.19 0.70
C ASP A 361 -19.21 -26.30 1.68
N ALA A 362 -18.99 -25.31 2.52
CA ALA A 362 -17.94 -25.33 3.55
C ALA A 362 -18.20 -26.44 4.59
N ASP A 363 -19.46 -26.60 5.02
CA ASP A 363 -19.85 -27.63 5.97
C ASP A 363 -19.73 -29.03 5.37
N GLU A 364 -19.99 -29.18 4.06
CA GLU A 364 -19.77 -30.43 3.32
C GLU A 364 -18.29 -30.82 3.30
N CYS A 365 -17.43 -29.89 2.94
CA CYS A 365 -15.96 -30.08 2.97
C CYS A 365 -15.48 -30.47 4.38
N LEU A 366 -15.97 -29.77 5.40
CA LEU A 366 -15.59 -30.05 6.80
C LEU A 366 -16.06 -31.44 7.23
N ARG A 367 -17.27 -31.86 6.83
CA ARG A 367 -17.80 -33.22 7.10
C ARG A 367 -16.92 -34.28 6.48
N LYS A 368 -16.52 -34.14 5.20
CA LYS A 368 -15.60 -35.06 4.53
C LYS A 368 -14.26 -35.15 5.26
N LEU A 369 -13.67 -34.02 5.57
CA LEU A 369 -12.38 -33.96 6.28
C LEU A 369 -12.45 -34.61 7.65
N ARG A 370 -13.50 -34.35 8.41
CA ARG A 370 -13.73 -34.99 9.72
C ARG A 370 -13.93 -36.49 9.64
N LYS A 371 -14.61 -36.97 8.58
CA LYS A 371 -14.74 -38.40 8.31
C LYS A 371 -13.41 -39.07 7.95
N TRP A 372 -12.55 -38.38 7.20
CA TRP A 372 -11.30 -38.96 6.70
C TRP A 372 -10.16 -38.88 7.71
N VAL A 373 -10.15 -37.82 8.54
CA VAL A 373 -9.01 -37.50 9.42
C VAL A 373 -9.35 -37.77 10.88
N HIS A 374 -10.23 -36.97 11.48
CA HIS A 374 -10.70 -37.12 12.87
C HIS A 374 -11.94 -36.26 13.10
N PRO A 375 -12.94 -36.71 13.93
CA PRO A 375 -14.19 -35.95 14.19
C PRO A 375 -13.97 -34.49 14.64
N ASP A 376 -12.92 -34.23 15.40
CA ASP A 376 -12.59 -32.87 15.89
C ASP A 376 -11.55 -32.12 15.01
N PHE A 377 -11.30 -32.63 13.79
CA PHE A 377 -10.34 -32.00 12.91
C PHE A 377 -10.78 -30.60 12.50
N ASN A 378 -9.88 -29.62 12.69
CA ASN A 378 -10.05 -28.24 12.27
C ASN A 378 -9.04 -27.90 11.16
N PRO A 379 -9.46 -27.78 9.90
CA PRO A 379 -8.59 -27.45 8.78
C PRO A 379 -7.94 -26.05 8.86
N ARG A 380 -8.45 -25.17 9.75
CA ARG A 380 -7.87 -23.84 10.02
C ARG A 380 -6.82 -23.83 11.11
N SER A 381 -6.69 -24.94 11.88
CA SER A 381 -5.66 -25.05 12.93
C SER A 381 -4.30 -25.36 12.31
N PRO A 382 -3.29 -24.46 12.40
CA PRO A 382 -1.98 -24.72 11.87
C PRO A 382 -1.35 -25.99 12.45
N ASP A 383 -1.50 -26.22 13.75
CA ASP A 383 -0.89 -27.35 14.44
C ASP A 383 -1.52 -28.70 14.07
N GLN A 384 -2.86 -28.74 13.93
CA GLN A 384 -3.53 -29.97 13.49
C GLN A 384 -3.15 -30.31 12.04
N VAL A 385 -3.11 -29.30 11.15
CA VAL A 385 -2.72 -29.52 9.76
C VAL A 385 -1.26 -29.94 9.64
N LYS A 386 -0.34 -29.32 10.37
CA LYS A 386 1.09 -29.75 10.40
C LYS A 386 1.24 -31.20 10.86
N ARG A 387 0.54 -31.58 11.93
CA ARG A 387 0.53 -33.00 12.40
C ARG A 387 -0.02 -33.96 11.36
N LEU A 388 -1.11 -33.59 10.69
CA LEU A 388 -1.69 -34.38 9.62
C LEU A 388 -0.72 -34.58 8.46
N LEU A 389 -0.09 -33.50 7.97
CA LEU A 389 0.90 -33.59 6.90
C LEU A 389 2.09 -34.47 7.29
N PHE A 390 2.53 -34.37 8.56
CA PHE A 390 3.59 -35.23 9.08
C PHE A 390 3.20 -36.72 9.06
N VAL A 391 1.97 -37.06 9.47
CA VAL A 391 1.45 -38.46 9.43
C VAL A 391 1.31 -38.94 7.99
N LEU A 392 0.91 -38.07 7.05
CA LEU A 392 0.82 -38.38 5.63
C LEU A 392 2.20 -38.48 4.92
N GLY A 393 3.29 -38.35 5.65
CA GLY A 393 4.65 -38.57 5.13
C GLY A 393 5.33 -37.33 4.56
N TYR A 394 4.68 -36.14 4.57
CA TYR A 394 5.34 -34.92 4.15
C TYR A 394 6.39 -34.47 5.18
N ARG A 395 7.54 -34.04 4.67
CA ARG A 395 8.66 -33.49 5.45
C ARG A 395 9.24 -32.31 4.68
N ASP A 396 9.50 -31.22 5.35
CA ASP A 396 10.34 -30.14 4.84
C ASP A 396 11.84 -30.48 4.92
N ARG A 397 12.70 -29.54 4.53
CA ARG A 397 14.17 -29.77 4.49
C ARG A 397 14.75 -30.07 5.86
N ASP A 398 14.12 -29.61 6.93
CA ASP A 398 14.58 -29.81 8.31
C ASP A 398 14.02 -31.10 8.93
N GLY A 399 13.30 -31.90 8.15
CA GLY A 399 12.74 -33.18 8.57
C GLY A 399 11.44 -33.08 9.37
N GLY A 400 10.88 -31.88 9.50
CA GLY A 400 9.62 -31.57 10.17
C GLY A 400 8.55 -31.07 9.23
N VAL A 401 7.53 -30.38 9.77
CA VAL A 401 6.54 -29.59 9.05
C VAL A 401 6.46 -28.22 9.73
N SER A 402 7.15 -27.24 9.17
CA SER A 402 7.31 -25.90 9.76
C SER A 402 6.06 -25.00 9.54
N SER A 403 5.35 -25.19 8.44
CA SER A 403 4.18 -24.37 8.06
C SER A 403 2.97 -25.23 7.67
N SER A 404 1.79 -24.62 7.64
CA SER A 404 0.57 -25.15 7.06
C SER A 404 -0.06 -24.18 6.06
N ASP A 405 0.75 -23.30 5.50
CA ASP A 405 0.33 -22.36 4.47
C ASP A 405 0.01 -23.07 3.13
N GLU A 406 -0.54 -22.32 2.19
CA GLU A 406 -0.94 -22.84 0.88
C GLU A 406 0.26 -23.47 0.15
N SER A 407 1.45 -22.86 0.25
CA SER A 407 2.65 -23.38 -0.41
C SER A 407 3.06 -24.75 0.13
N THR A 408 3.08 -24.90 1.46
CA THR A 408 3.37 -26.18 2.13
C THR A 408 2.35 -27.25 1.74
N LEU A 409 1.06 -26.89 1.71
CA LEU A 409 -0.02 -27.80 1.31
C LEU A 409 0.16 -28.26 -0.15
N VAL A 410 0.47 -27.36 -1.06
CA VAL A 410 0.71 -27.69 -2.48
C VAL A 410 1.89 -28.63 -2.65
N PHE A 411 3.01 -28.43 -1.93
CA PHE A 411 4.14 -29.35 -1.96
C PHE A 411 3.81 -30.71 -1.33
N ALA A 412 3.05 -30.72 -0.23
CA ALA A 412 2.62 -31.96 0.40
C ALA A 412 1.69 -32.78 -0.51
N ALA A 413 0.86 -32.15 -1.32
CA ALA A 413 -0.02 -32.83 -2.28
C ALA A 413 0.75 -33.63 -3.35
N ASP A 414 2.05 -33.34 -3.59
CA ASP A 414 2.88 -34.07 -4.54
C ASP A 414 3.51 -35.35 -3.95
N THR A 415 3.41 -35.59 -2.64
CA THR A 415 4.09 -36.72 -1.99
C THR A 415 3.37 -38.06 -2.20
N HIS A 416 2.04 -38.05 -2.20
CA HIS A 416 1.23 -39.26 -2.34
C HIS A 416 -0.21 -38.91 -2.79
N PRO A 417 -0.90 -39.76 -3.61
CA PRO A 417 -2.27 -39.49 -4.09
C PRO A 417 -3.29 -39.23 -2.98
N LEU A 418 -3.20 -39.93 -1.86
CA LEU A 418 -4.09 -39.70 -0.71
C LEU A 418 -3.86 -38.33 -0.09
N THR A 419 -2.61 -37.88 -0.01
CA THR A 419 -2.25 -36.53 0.49
C THR A 419 -2.84 -35.47 -0.42
N GLU A 420 -2.80 -35.66 -1.75
CA GLU A 420 -3.42 -34.73 -2.70
C GLU A 420 -4.92 -34.56 -2.47
N ILE A 421 -5.65 -35.67 -2.27
CA ILE A 421 -7.11 -35.63 -2.04
C ILE A 421 -7.43 -34.85 -0.76
N ILE A 422 -6.74 -35.15 0.35
CA ILE A 422 -6.97 -34.49 1.63
C ILE A 422 -6.57 -33.02 1.58
N VAL A 423 -5.43 -32.71 1.01
CA VAL A 423 -4.94 -31.35 0.88
C VAL A 423 -5.86 -30.51 -0.01
N SER A 424 -6.36 -31.06 -1.11
CA SER A 424 -7.31 -30.37 -1.99
C SER A 424 -8.59 -29.98 -1.24
N GLU A 425 -9.12 -30.89 -0.41
CA GLU A 425 -10.31 -30.59 0.41
C GLU A 425 -10.02 -29.57 1.52
N ILE A 426 -8.80 -29.57 2.10
CA ILE A 426 -8.38 -28.54 3.07
C ILE A 426 -8.31 -27.16 2.39
N LEU A 427 -7.74 -27.08 1.18
CA LEU A 427 -7.64 -25.83 0.43
C LEU A 427 -9.02 -25.32 0.01
N GLU A 428 -9.91 -26.20 -0.45
CA GLU A 428 -11.30 -25.88 -0.79
C GLU A 428 -12.04 -25.31 0.43
N TYR A 429 -12.03 -26.04 1.57
CA TYR A 429 -12.62 -25.55 2.82
C TYR A 429 -12.07 -24.17 3.23
N ARG A 430 -10.75 -23.99 3.18
CA ARG A 430 -10.14 -22.70 3.55
C ARG A 430 -10.57 -21.58 2.62
N GLY A 431 -10.72 -21.86 1.33
CA GLY A 431 -11.24 -20.92 0.32
C GLY A 431 -12.69 -20.51 0.62
N LEU A 432 -13.58 -21.49 0.85
CA LEU A 432 -14.98 -21.26 1.18
C LEU A 432 -15.14 -20.53 2.53
N ALA A 433 -14.38 -20.93 3.55
CA ALA A 433 -14.39 -20.25 4.85
C ALA A 433 -13.90 -18.80 4.75
N LYS A 434 -12.87 -18.52 3.95
CA LYS A 434 -12.42 -17.16 3.69
C LYS A 434 -13.47 -16.34 2.95
N LEU A 435 -14.13 -16.93 1.95
CA LEU A 435 -15.20 -16.28 1.20
C LEU A 435 -16.35 -15.89 2.14
N ARG A 436 -16.83 -16.83 2.97
CA ARG A 436 -17.89 -16.62 3.95
C ARG A 436 -17.52 -15.58 5.00
N ASP A 437 -16.35 -15.75 5.67
CA ASP A 437 -15.99 -14.98 6.87
C ASP A 437 -15.38 -13.60 6.53
N THR A 438 -14.96 -13.35 5.27
CA THR A 438 -14.33 -12.11 4.87
C THR A 438 -15.19 -11.29 3.92
N TYR A 439 -15.82 -11.94 2.93
CA TYR A 439 -16.52 -11.25 1.84
C TYR A 439 -18.04 -11.33 1.94
N LEU A 440 -18.60 -12.39 2.54
CA LEU A 440 -20.05 -12.57 2.73
C LEU A 440 -20.46 -12.18 4.17
N VAL A 441 -20.06 -10.98 4.60
CA VAL A 441 -20.36 -10.40 5.91
C VAL A 441 -21.24 -9.18 5.72
N TRP A 442 -22.53 -9.29 6.02
CA TRP A 442 -23.49 -8.22 5.77
C TRP A 442 -23.23 -6.95 6.60
N ASP A 443 -22.68 -7.09 7.81
CA ASP A 443 -22.33 -5.96 8.67
C ASP A 443 -21.31 -4.99 8.04
N LYS A 444 -20.61 -5.45 6.99
CA LYS A 444 -19.72 -4.59 6.18
C LYS A 444 -20.48 -3.77 5.12
N ILE A 445 -21.77 -4.01 4.93
CA ILE A 445 -22.61 -3.28 3.99
C ILE A 445 -23.37 -2.21 4.76
N TRP A 446 -23.24 -0.96 4.34
CA TRP A 446 -23.86 0.17 4.99
C TRP A 446 -24.91 0.83 4.09
N GLY A 447 -26.15 0.98 4.58
CA GLY A 447 -27.25 1.59 3.81
C GLY A 447 -27.54 0.90 2.48
N GLY A 448 -27.32 -0.43 2.38
CA GLY A 448 -27.52 -1.21 1.14
C GLY A 448 -26.45 -0.95 0.08
N ARG A 449 -25.29 -0.42 0.48
CA ARG A 449 -24.16 -0.16 -0.42
C ARG A 449 -22.88 -0.77 0.10
N LEU A 450 -22.08 -1.30 -0.82
CA LEU A 450 -20.72 -1.74 -0.59
C LEU A 450 -19.80 -0.53 -0.81
N PHE A 451 -19.16 -0.09 0.28
CA PHE A 451 -18.14 0.95 0.24
C PHE A 451 -16.74 0.34 0.23
N TYR A 452 -15.76 1.12 -0.20
CA TYR A 452 -14.35 0.75 -0.27
C TYR A 452 -13.51 2.01 -0.49
N ARG A 453 -12.29 2.00 -0.03
CA ARG A 453 -11.32 3.07 -0.31
C ARG A 453 -10.28 2.59 -1.31
N ILE A 454 -9.89 3.47 -2.23
CA ILE A 454 -8.78 3.25 -3.16
C ILE A 454 -7.70 4.29 -2.84
N ASN A 455 -6.47 3.82 -2.64
CA ASN A 455 -5.33 4.64 -2.27
C ASN A 455 -4.38 4.79 -3.46
N ALA A 456 -4.00 6.03 -3.79
CA ALA A 456 -3.05 6.32 -4.85
C ALA A 456 -1.60 5.97 -4.47
N ASN A 457 -1.30 5.95 -3.17
CA ASN A 457 0.03 5.79 -2.58
C ASN A 457 0.21 4.47 -1.81
N GLY A 458 -0.58 3.45 -2.14
CA GLY A 458 -0.62 2.20 -1.39
C GLY A 458 0.37 1.13 -1.86
N THR A 459 1.05 1.32 -3.00
CA THR A 459 2.03 0.37 -3.55
C THR A 459 3.30 1.08 -4.01
N ASP A 460 4.43 0.41 -3.88
CA ASP A 460 5.73 0.92 -4.32
C ASP A 460 5.90 0.98 -5.85
N SER A 461 5.07 0.27 -6.60
CA SER A 461 5.04 0.29 -8.06
C SER A 461 4.22 1.46 -8.64
N GLY A 462 3.47 2.22 -7.82
CA GLY A 462 2.55 3.26 -8.28
C GLY A 462 1.22 2.73 -8.81
N ARG A 463 0.90 1.44 -8.61
CA ARG A 463 -0.45 0.89 -8.74
C ARG A 463 -1.32 1.40 -7.59
N LEU A 464 -2.62 1.49 -7.81
CA LEU A 464 -3.58 1.74 -6.74
C LEU A 464 -3.70 0.52 -5.82
N SER A 465 -4.01 0.75 -4.56
CA SER A 465 -4.41 -0.30 -3.63
C SER A 465 -5.79 -0.02 -3.08
N SER A 466 -6.48 -1.04 -2.59
CA SER A 466 -7.78 -0.87 -1.96
C SER A 466 -7.77 -1.28 -0.50
N GLY A 467 -8.67 -0.70 0.27
CA GLY A 467 -8.86 -0.97 1.67
C GLY A 467 -10.33 -0.87 2.09
N GLU A 468 -10.57 -1.08 3.35
CA GLU A 468 -11.84 -0.76 4.00
C GLU A 468 -12.13 0.74 3.85
N SER A 469 -13.41 1.11 3.71
CA SER A 469 -13.78 2.51 3.47
C SER A 469 -13.48 3.39 4.69
N SER A 470 -13.43 4.69 4.45
CA SER A 470 -13.30 5.71 5.51
C SER A 470 -14.46 5.68 6.51
N PHE A 471 -15.57 5.01 6.17
CA PHE A 471 -16.71 4.79 7.04
C PHE A 471 -16.61 3.54 7.92
N TRP A 472 -15.42 2.92 8.04
CA TRP A 472 -15.18 1.71 8.85
C TRP A 472 -16.07 0.52 8.48
N CYS A 473 -16.40 0.41 7.19
CA CYS A 473 -17.18 -0.68 6.61
C CYS A 473 -16.67 -1.02 5.20
N GLY A 474 -17.26 -2.04 4.57
CA GLY A 474 -16.95 -2.41 3.20
C GLY A 474 -15.82 -3.43 3.05
N LEU A 475 -15.30 -3.54 1.84
CA LEU A 475 -14.35 -4.57 1.43
C LEU A 475 -13.18 -3.97 0.64
N GLN A 476 -12.08 -4.72 0.56
CA GLN A 476 -10.99 -4.43 -0.37
C GLN A 476 -11.42 -4.81 -1.80
N ILE A 477 -11.94 -3.86 -2.54
CA ILE A 477 -12.57 -4.09 -3.85
C ILE A 477 -11.65 -4.77 -4.87
N GLN A 478 -10.36 -4.43 -4.89
CA GLN A 478 -9.37 -5.01 -5.80
C GLN A 478 -8.97 -6.45 -5.44
N ASN A 479 -9.26 -6.90 -4.20
CA ASN A 479 -8.92 -8.23 -3.72
C ASN A 479 -10.12 -9.19 -3.72
N ILE A 480 -11.25 -8.79 -4.31
CA ILE A 480 -12.40 -9.67 -4.50
C ILE A 480 -11.98 -10.86 -5.36
N PRO A 481 -12.29 -12.10 -4.92
CA PRO A 481 -11.97 -13.31 -5.69
C PRO A 481 -12.49 -13.23 -7.13
N ARG A 482 -11.74 -13.83 -8.06
CA ARG A 482 -12.11 -13.82 -9.49
C ARG A 482 -13.38 -14.62 -9.82
N GLY A 483 -13.88 -15.41 -8.87
CA GLY A 483 -15.17 -16.09 -8.99
C GLY A 483 -16.36 -15.14 -9.11
N THR A 484 -17.52 -15.69 -9.33
CA THR A 484 -18.76 -14.91 -9.49
C THR A 484 -19.48 -14.65 -8.17
N GLU A 485 -19.07 -15.32 -7.08
CA GLU A 485 -19.79 -15.39 -5.81
C GLU A 485 -20.04 -14.01 -5.19
N VAL A 486 -18.98 -13.20 -5.05
CA VAL A 486 -19.13 -11.84 -4.51
C VAL A 486 -19.76 -10.91 -5.55
N LYS A 487 -19.42 -11.09 -6.82
CA LYS A 487 -19.90 -10.22 -7.90
C LYS A 487 -21.41 -10.38 -8.19
N ARG A 488 -22.05 -11.49 -7.75
CA ARG A 488 -23.47 -11.73 -8.00
C ARG A 488 -24.38 -10.77 -7.25
N TRP A 489 -24.06 -10.43 -6.02
CA TRP A 489 -24.88 -9.54 -5.19
C TRP A 489 -24.49 -8.04 -5.35
N VAL A 490 -23.49 -7.71 -6.18
CA VAL A 490 -23.19 -6.33 -6.57
C VAL A 490 -23.98 -6.00 -7.83
N ARG A 491 -24.82 -4.97 -7.76
CA ARG A 491 -25.72 -4.58 -8.85
C ARG A 491 -25.61 -3.11 -9.23
N ALA A 492 -26.22 -2.78 -10.37
CA ALA A 492 -26.42 -1.41 -10.79
C ALA A 492 -27.44 -0.67 -9.91
N ASP A 493 -27.35 0.64 -9.85
CA ASP A 493 -28.38 1.50 -9.29
C ASP A 493 -29.65 1.45 -10.16
N GLN A 494 -30.82 1.78 -9.61
CA GLN A 494 -32.08 1.75 -10.37
C GLN A 494 -32.04 2.73 -11.56
N GLY A 495 -32.42 2.26 -12.76
CA GLY A 495 -32.34 3.00 -14.03
C GLY A 495 -30.93 3.10 -14.62
N TRP A 496 -29.98 2.32 -14.06
CA TRP A 496 -28.60 2.25 -14.52
C TRP A 496 -28.22 0.80 -14.85
N VAL A 497 -27.17 0.66 -15.66
CA VAL A 497 -26.51 -0.61 -15.95
C VAL A 497 -25.01 -0.49 -15.68
N LEU A 498 -24.35 -1.62 -15.47
CA LEU A 498 -22.91 -1.69 -15.27
C LEU A 498 -22.18 -1.93 -16.59
N GLY A 499 -20.97 -1.38 -16.67
CA GLY A 499 -19.97 -1.68 -17.67
C GLY A 499 -18.59 -1.82 -17.04
N GLU A 500 -17.75 -2.65 -17.65
CA GLU A 500 -16.35 -2.83 -17.29
C GLU A 500 -15.52 -2.84 -18.58
N ASN A 501 -14.54 -1.97 -18.65
CA ASN A 501 -13.57 -1.95 -19.74
C ASN A 501 -12.21 -2.35 -19.15
N ASP A 502 -11.63 -3.43 -19.68
CA ASP A 502 -10.39 -4.06 -19.16
C ASP A 502 -9.30 -4.01 -20.23
N PHE A 503 -8.10 -3.57 -19.88
CA PHE A 503 -6.98 -3.52 -20.81
C PHE A 503 -6.56 -4.91 -21.30
N ALA A 504 -6.57 -5.10 -22.62
CA ALA A 504 -6.16 -6.35 -23.24
C ALA A 504 -4.64 -6.56 -23.11
N GLN A 505 -4.24 -7.59 -22.35
CA GLN A 505 -2.84 -8.04 -22.25
C GLN A 505 -1.84 -6.93 -21.83
N SER A 506 -2.27 -6.00 -20.97
CA SER A 506 -1.54 -4.77 -20.63
C SER A 506 -0.08 -5.04 -20.23
N GLU A 507 0.16 -6.02 -19.36
CA GLU A 507 1.50 -6.36 -18.87
C GLU A 507 2.39 -6.95 -19.96
N ALA A 508 1.86 -7.85 -20.80
CA ALA A 508 2.63 -8.46 -21.90
C ALA A 508 3.04 -7.40 -22.94
N ARG A 509 2.13 -6.46 -23.27
CA ARG A 509 2.44 -5.31 -24.12
C ARG A 509 3.56 -4.48 -23.55
N CYS A 510 3.43 -4.07 -22.28
CA CYS A 510 4.47 -3.30 -21.60
C CYS A 510 5.83 -4.04 -21.61
N VAL A 511 5.87 -5.34 -21.32
CA VAL A 511 7.11 -6.13 -21.34
C VAL A 511 7.70 -6.17 -22.77
N GLY A 512 6.89 -6.42 -23.79
CA GLY A 512 7.34 -6.46 -25.20
C GLY A 512 7.99 -5.14 -25.62
N TYR A 513 7.30 -4.04 -25.39
CA TYR A 513 7.77 -2.70 -25.77
C TYR A 513 8.98 -2.24 -24.96
N LEU A 514 9.02 -2.47 -23.65
CA LEU A 514 10.15 -2.11 -22.80
C LEU A 514 11.41 -2.93 -23.10
N SER A 515 11.26 -4.23 -23.36
CA SER A 515 12.37 -5.12 -23.68
C SER A 515 12.86 -5.01 -25.13
N GLY A 516 12.04 -4.46 -26.03
CA GLY A 516 12.31 -4.46 -27.48
C GLY A 516 12.29 -5.86 -28.08
N CYS A 517 11.55 -6.80 -27.47
CA CYS A 517 11.36 -8.16 -27.97
C CYS A 517 10.35 -8.15 -29.13
N GLN A 518 10.85 -8.16 -30.36
CA GLN A 518 10.00 -8.01 -31.55
C GLN A 518 8.96 -9.14 -31.65
N ALA A 519 9.34 -10.37 -31.36
CA ALA A 519 8.41 -11.51 -31.40
C ALA A 519 7.23 -11.35 -30.44
N LEU A 520 7.47 -10.74 -29.26
CA LEU A 520 6.42 -10.47 -28.29
C LEU A 520 5.54 -9.29 -28.75
N ILE A 521 6.15 -8.25 -29.31
CA ILE A 521 5.42 -7.09 -29.88
C ILE A 521 4.50 -7.57 -30.99
N ASP A 522 5.03 -8.31 -31.98
CA ASP A 522 4.26 -8.81 -33.11
C ASP A 522 3.06 -9.65 -32.67
N LEU A 523 3.25 -10.48 -31.66
CA LEU A 523 2.17 -11.32 -31.12
C LEU A 523 1.07 -10.49 -30.42
N VAL A 524 1.43 -9.55 -29.55
CA VAL A 524 0.43 -8.74 -28.82
C VAL A 524 -0.28 -7.72 -29.74
N GLU A 525 0.30 -7.38 -30.87
CA GLU A 525 -0.34 -6.55 -31.89
C GLU A 525 -1.10 -7.36 -32.94
N SER A 526 -0.94 -8.69 -32.96
CA SER A 526 -1.66 -9.59 -33.88
C SER A 526 -3.11 -9.79 -33.40
N PRO A 527 -4.01 -10.29 -34.26
CA PRO A 527 -5.36 -10.67 -33.88
C PRO A 527 -5.42 -11.96 -33.04
N HIS A 528 -4.31 -12.69 -32.91
CA HIS A 528 -4.27 -13.97 -32.20
C HIS A 528 -4.47 -13.80 -30.69
N ASP A 529 -5.14 -14.78 -30.06
CA ASP A 529 -5.17 -14.85 -28.60
C ASP A 529 -3.79 -15.16 -28.04
N TYR A 530 -3.19 -14.20 -27.36
CA TYR A 530 -1.83 -14.25 -26.81
C TYR A 530 -1.54 -15.51 -25.98
N HIS A 531 -2.51 -15.91 -25.15
CA HIS A 531 -2.32 -17.06 -24.28
C HIS A 531 -2.49 -18.39 -25.01
N ALA A 532 -3.38 -18.46 -25.98
CA ALA A 532 -3.57 -19.63 -26.82
C ALA A 532 -2.40 -19.83 -27.79
N TRP A 533 -1.86 -18.76 -28.36
CA TRP A 533 -0.66 -18.82 -29.20
C TRP A 533 0.55 -19.34 -28.44
N ASN A 534 0.80 -18.80 -27.26
CA ASN A 534 1.87 -19.31 -26.38
C ASN A 534 1.61 -20.74 -25.94
N ALA A 535 0.36 -21.15 -25.68
CA ALA A 535 0.03 -22.54 -25.37
C ALA A 535 0.38 -23.45 -26.55
N ALA A 536 0.02 -23.08 -27.77
CA ALA A 536 0.40 -23.83 -28.98
C ALA A 536 1.91 -24.03 -29.08
N SER A 537 2.68 -22.95 -28.89
CA SER A 537 4.15 -22.97 -28.87
C SER A 537 4.73 -23.83 -27.75
N PHE A 538 4.22 -23.67 -26.51
CA PHE A 538 4.77 -24.36 -25.32
C PHE A 538 4.44 -25.86 -25.33
N PHE A 539 3.26 -26.23 -25.78
CA PHE A 539 2.79 -27.61 -25.77
C PHE A 539 3.01 -28.34 -27.09
N GLY A 540 3.41 -27.62 -28.16
CA GLY A 540 3.65 -28.22 -29.48
C GLY A 540 2.38 -28.75 -30.13
N ILE A 541 1.27 -28.03 -29.98
CA ILE A 541 -0.05 -28.37 -30.56
C ILE A 541 -0.53 -27.25 -31.50
N PRO A 542 -1.39 -27.57 -32.48
CA PRO A 542 -1.94 -26.54 -33.38
C PRO A 542 -2.73 -25.48 -32.63
N TYR A 543 -2.55 -24.22 -33.00
CA TYR A 543 -3.26 -23.09 -32.39
C TYR A 543 -4.77 -23.24 -32.48
N GLU A 544 -5.27 -23.71 -33.62
CA GLU A 544 -6.70 -23.89 -33.92
C GLU A 544 -7.38 -24.92 -33.02
N SER A 545 -6.59 -25.83 -32.40
CA SER A 545 -7.12 -26.76 -31.40
C SER A 545 -7.33 -26.12 -30.02
N ILE A 546 -6.72 -24.95 -29.77
CA ILE A 546 -6.83 -24.24 -28.50
C ILE A 546 -7.79 -23.07 -28.61
N TYR A 547 -7.79 -22.37 -29.74
CA TYR A 547 -8.61 -21.18 -29.98
C TYR A 547 -9.13 -21.16 -31.41
N SER A 548 -10.40 -20.84 -31.58
CA SER A 548 -11.02 -20.64 -32.89
C SER A 548 -11.23 -19.15 -33.11
N GLU A 549 -10.49 -18.59 -34.06
CA GLU A 549 -10.66 -17.19 -34.49
C GLU A 549 -12.02 -16.95 -35.13
N THR A 550 -12.48 -17.91 -35.96
CA THR A 550 -13.79 -17.83 -36.63
C THR A 550 -14.95 -17.71 -35.63
N LEU A 551 -14.84 -18.38 -34.48
CA LEU A 551 -15.86 -18.37 -33.44
C LEU A 551 -15.54 -17.34 -32.34
N GLY A 552 -14.34 -16.72 -32.33
CA GLY A 552 -13.85 -15.87 -31.27
C GLY A 552 -13.82 -16.59 -29.91
N LYS A 553 -13.52 -17.91 -29.87
CA LYS A 553 -13.79 -18.77 -28.75
C LYS A 553 -12.63 -19.69 -28.41
N THR A 554 -12.35 -19.78 -27.09
CA THR A 554 -11.40 -20.77 -26.54
C THR A 554 -12.01 -22.17 -26.65
N LEU A 555 -11.29 -23.09 -27.29
CA LEU A 555 -11.67 -24.50 -27.45
C LEU A 555 -11.06 -25.36 -26.32
N ASP A 556 -9.78 -25.14 -26.00
CA ASP A 556 -9.13 -25.76 -24.83
C ASP A 556 -8.77 -24.72 -23.77
N LYS A 557 -9.71 -24.49 -22.87
CA LYS A 557 -9.55 -23.56 -21.75
C LYS A 557 -8.42 -23.98 -20.81
N LYS A 558 -8.19 -25.29 -20.60
CA LYS A 558 -7.17 -25.76 -19.64
C LYS A 558 -5.78 -25.40 -20.12
N LEU A 559 -5.45 -25.68 -21.36
CA LEU A 559 -4.12 -25.37 -21.93
C LEU A 559 -3.90 -23.86 -22.03
N ARG A 560 -4.92 -23.11 -22.42
CA ARG A 560 -4.85 -21.65 -22.45
C ARG A 560 -4.60 -21.07 -21.06
N ASP A 561 -5.28 -21.55 -20.00
CA ASP A 561 -5.12 -21.08 -18.64
C ASP A 561 -3.77 -21.49 -18.04
N LEU A 562 -3.23 -22.67 -18.39
CA LEU A 562 -1.87 -23.10 -18.06
C LEU A 562 -0.84 -22.12 -18.65
N SER A 563 -0.94 -21.86 -19.97
CA SER A 563 -0.06 -20.91 -20.65
C SER A 563 -0.18 -19.50 -20.04
N LYS A 564 -1.38 -19.05 -19.69
CA LYS A 564 -1.60 -17.76 -19.03
C LYS A 564 -0.76 -17.62 -17.77
N ARG A 565 -0.72 -18.66 -16.92
CA ARG A 565 0.09 -18.64 -15.67
C ARG A 565 1.58 -18.64 -15.94
N VAL A 566 2.04 -19.40 -16.94
CA VAL A 566 3.44 -19.40 -17.38
C VAL A 566 3.84 -18.02 -17.91
N ASN A 567 3.02 -17.41 -18.76
CA ASN A 567 3.28 -16.09 -19.34
C ASN A 567 3.40 -15.01 -18.26
N HIS A 568 2.40 -14.92 -17.37
CA HIS A 568 2.44 -13.94 -16.27
C HIS A 568 3.64 -14.17 -15.35
N GLY A 569 3.91 -15.42 -15.00
CA GLY A 569 5.04 -15.75 -14.14
C GLY A 569 6.38 -15.39 -14.79
N SER A 570 6.53 -15.70 -16.07
CA SER A 570 7.77 -15.44 -16.80
C SER A 570 8.04 -13.96 -17.05
N ASN A 571 7.00 -13.13 -17.16
CA ASN A 571 7.15 -11.67 -17.26
C ASN A 571 7.85 -11.06 -16.02
N TYR A 572 7.81 -11.74 -14.88
CA TYR A 572 8.31 -11.26 -13.58
C TYR A 572 9.34 -12.18 -12.93
N ASN A 573 10.06 -12.97 -13.73
CA ASN A 573 11.12 -13.87 -13.27
C ASN A 573 10.66 -14.86 -12.18
N MET A 574 9.43 -15.38 -12.29
CA MET A 574 8.88 -16.33 -11.36
C MET A 574 9.77 -17.60 -11.28
N THR A 575 9.95 -18.14 -10.06
CA THR A 575 10.64 -19.40 -9.86
C THR A 575 9.75 -20.59 -10.17
N LYS A 576 10.37 -21.75 -10.48
CA LYS A 576 9.66 -23.01 -10.64
C LYS A 576 8.82 -23.40 -9.40
N TYR A 577 9.28 -23.06 -8.21
CA TYR A 577 8.54 -23.27 -6.96
C TYR A 577 7.24 -22.45 -6.94
N MET A 578 7.33 -21.18 -7.29
CA MET A 578 6.17 -20.29 -7.31
C MET A 578 5.21 -20.65 -8.45
N LEU A 579 5.73 -21.10 -9.60
CA LEU A 579 4.88 -21.59 -10.69
C LEU A 579 4.09 -22.85 -10.27
N LEU A 580 4.73 -23.80 -9.56
CA LEU A 580 4.04 -24.97 -9.04
C LEU A 580 2.92 -24.60 -8.06
N ILE A 581 3.18 -23.66 -7.15
CA ILE A 581 2.16 -23.14 -6.23
C ILE A 581 1.00 -22.51 -7.00
N THR A 582 1.30 -21.63 -7.95
CA THR A 582 0.31 -20.89 -8.74
C THR A 582 -0.53 -21.82 -9.62
N MET A 583 0.06 -22.83 -10.23
CA MET A 583 -0.64 -23.78 -11.09
C MET A 583 -1.38 -24.87 -10.31
N GLY A 584 -0.78 -25.30 -9.22
CA GLY A 584 -1.19 -26.48 -8.46
C GLY A 584 -0.69 -27.79 -9.10
N PRO A 585 -0.49 -28.88 -8.28
CA PRO A 585 0.07 -30.14 -8.75
C PRO A 585 -0.73 -30.78 -9.89
N LYS A 586 -2.07 -30.75 -9.81
CA LYS A 586 -2.98 -31.31 -10.81
C LYS A 586 -2.77 -30.70 -12.20
N ALA A 587 -2.66 -29.38 -12.26
CA ALA A 587 -2.46 -28.66 -13.52
C ALA A 587 -1.06 -28.92 -14.12
N VAL A 588 -0.02 -29.04 -13.26
CA VAL A 588 1.34 -29.36 -13.71
C VAL A 588 1.44 -30.81 -14.20
N ARG A 589 0.74 -31.77 -13.56
CA ARG A 589 0.65 -33.16 -14.06
C ARG A 589 -0.03 -33.23 -15.44
N GLU A 590 -1.10 -32.44 -15.63
CA GLU A 590 -1.75 -32.36 -16.94
C GLU A 590 -0.80 -31.77 -18.01
N ALA A 591 -0.06 -30.71 -17.67
CA ALA A 591 0.98 -30.18 -18.56
C ALA A 591 2.04 -31.24 -18.90
N LYS A 592 2.50 -32.01 -17.89
CA LYS A 592 3.47 -33.11 -18.07
C LYS A 592 2.94 -34.18 -19.04
N ARG A 593 1.65 -34.55 -18.89
CA ARG A 593 0.97 -35.53 -19.75
C ARG A 593 0.87 -35.03 -21.20
N VAL A 594 0.42 -33.78 -21.41
CA VAL A 594 0.28 -33.18 -22.74
C VAL A 594 1.62 -33.09 -23.44
N LEU A 595 2.68 -32.70 -22.69
CA LEU A 595 4.05 -32.61 -23.20
C LEU A 595 4.73 -33.96 -23.39
N LYS A 596 4.08 -35.07 -23.03
CA LYS A 596 4.64 -36.43 -23.08
C LYS A 596 6.02 -36.54 -22.40
N LEU A 597 6.20 -35.83 -21.28
CA LEU A 597 7.45 -35.84 -20.53
C LEU A 597 7.59 -37.17 -19.74
N LYS A 598 8.84 -37.54 -19.44
CA LYS A 598 9.14 -38.77 -18.71
C LYS A 598 8.42 -38.79 -17.35
N GLU A 599 7.89 -39.97 -16.97
CA GLU A 599 7.19 -40.08 -15.66
C GLU A 599 8.11 -39.80 -14.47
N SER A 600 9.42 -40.09 -14.60
CA SER A 600 10.43 -39.79 -13.59
C SER A 600 10.70 -38.27 -13.38
N MET A 601 10.25 -37.41 -14.27
CA MET A 601 10.45 -35.96 -14.14
C MET A 601 9.59 -35.40 -12.99
N SER A 602 10.20 -34.67 -12.05
CA SER A 602 9.47 -34.05 -10.96
C SER A 602 8.56 -32.91 -11.46
N LEU A 603 7.51 -32.55 -10.71
CA LEU A 603 6.65 -31.41 -11.07
C LEU A 603 7.43 -30.10 -11.09
N LEU A 604 8.44 -29.93 -10.25
CA LEU A 604 9.32 -28.76 -10.29
C LEU A 604 10.13 -28.68 -11.58
N ASP A 605 10.59 -29.84 -12.11
CA ASP A 605 11.33 -29.85 -13.38
C ASP A 605 10.39 -29.58 -14.57
N VAL A 606 9.13 -29.99 -14.49
CA VAL A 606 8.10 -29.62 -15.48
C VAL A 606 7.87 -28.08 -15.45
N CYS A 607 7.77 -27.48 -14.28
CA CYS A 607 7.67 -26.03 -14.15
C CYS A 607 8.90 -25.30 -14.73
N ASP A 608 10.10 -25.81 -14.46
CA ASP A 608 11.36 -25.27 -15.01
C ASP A 608 11.41 -25.38 -16.53
N PHE A 609 10.96 -26.52 -17.06
CA PHE A 609 10.82 -26.72 -18.49
C PHE A 609 9.86 -25.71 -19.15
N LEU A 610 8.70 -25.47 -18.55
CA LEU A 610 7.72 -24.49 -19.06
C LEU A 610 8.28 -23.05 -19.04
N LEU A 611 8.93 -22.64 -17.93
CA LEU A 611 9.60 -21.33 -17.85
C LEU A 611 10.72 -21.19 -18.89
N SER A 612 11.45 -22.29 -19.15
CA SER A 612 12.51 -22.30 -20.18
C SER A 612 11.97 -22.14 -21.61
N ARG A 613 10.76 -22.65 -21.89
CA ARG A 613 10.09 -22.45 -23.18
C ARG A 613 9.81 -20.98 -23.42
N TYR A 614 9.22 -20.27 -22.45
CA TYR A 614 9.02 -18.84 -22.54
C TYR A 614 10.33 -18.09 -22.82
N SER A 615 11.38 -18.36 -22.03
CA SER A 615 12.68 -17.69 -22.18
C SER A 615 13.36 -17.96 -23.54
N ARG A 616 13.09 -19.10 -24.19
CA ARG A 616 13.57 -19.39 -25.54
C ARG A 616 12.77 -18.69 -26.61
N THR A 617 11.46 -18.52 -26.39
CA THR A 617 10.57 -17.80 -27.33
C THR A 617 10.82 -16.29 -27.29
N TYR A 618 11.12 -15.74 -26.10
CA TYR A 618 11.31 -14.30 -25.86
C TYR A 618 12.65 -14.04 -25.15
N PRO A 619 13.79 -14.29 -25.81
CA PRO A 619 15.10 -14.27 -25.16
C PRO A 619 15.53 -12.89 -24.67
N GLU A 620 15.12 -11.80 -25.35
CA GLU A 620 15.47 -10.43 -25.00
C GLU A 620 14.92 -10.03 -23.62
N VAL A 621 13.78 -10.58 -23.21
CA VAL A 621 13.15 -10.25 -21.93
C VAL A 621 14.10 -10.57 -20.77
N LYS A 622 14.60 -11.81 -20.70
CA LYS A 622 15.45 -12.27 -19.61
C LYS A 622 16.93 -11.93 -19.79
N ASN A 623 17.43 -12.08 -21.03
CA ASN A 623 18.86 -11.98 -21.29
C ASN A 623 19.35 -10.54 -21.35
N ASP A 624 18.51 -9.61 -21.82
CA ASP A 624 18.90 -8.23 -22.06
C ASP A 624 18.17 -7.26 -21.12
N TRP A 625 16.83 -7.26 -21.10
CA TRP A 625 16.06 -6.28 -20.36
C TRP A 625 16.21 -6.42 -18.84
N TYR A 626 16.15 -7.63 -18.28
CA TYR A 626 16.37 -7.80 -16.82
C TYR A 626 17.76 -7.33 -16.40
N LYS A 627 18.79 -7.65 -17.20
CA LYS A 627 20.16 -7.21 -16.90
C LYS A 627 20.31 -5.70 -16.95
N ASP A 628 19.62 -5.05 -17.91
CA ASP A 628 19.65 -3.59 -18.01
C ASP A 628 19.00 -2.93 -16.79
N ILE A 629 17.84 -3.42 -16.34
CA ILE A 629 17.18 -2.95 -15.10
C ILE A 629 18.14 -3.03 -13.91
N ILE A 630 18.76 -4.19 -13.72
CA ILE A 630 19.69 -4.41 -12.61
C ILE A 630 20.88 -3.46 -12.68
N ARG A 631 21.42 -3.26 -13.89
CA ARG A 631 22.51 -2.31 -14.13
C ARG A 631 22.09 -0.88 -13.78
N GLN A 632 20.92 -0.42 -14.23
CA GLN A 632 20.41 0.92 -13.93
C GLN A 632 20.28 1.16 -12.43
N ILE A 633 19.64 0.24 -11.69
CA ILE A 633 19.48 0.37 -10.23
C ILE A 633 20.83 0.32 -9.52
N SER A 634 21.76 -0.54 -9.97
CA SER A 634 23.09 -0.63 -9.37
C SER A 634 23.86 0.67 -9.49
N LEU A 635 23.69 1.40 -10.59
CA LEU A 635 24.36 2.69 -10.85
C LEU A 635 23.67 3.88 -10.21
N THR A 636 22.33 3.94 -10.29
CA THR A 636 21.56 5.16 -9.98
C THR A 636 20.63 5.03 -8.79
N LYS A 637 20.37 3.82 -8.31
CA LYS A 637 19.32 3.50 -7.34
C LYS A 637 17.90 3.84 -7.83
N LYS A 638 17.71 4.07 -9.12
CA LYS A 638 16.45 4.53 -9.68
C LYS A 638 16.07 3.77 -10.94
N LEU A 639 14.76 3.64 -11.16
CA LEU A 639 14.17 3.32 -12.45
C LEU A 639 13.18 4.41 -12.84
N VAL A 640 13.20 4.79 -14.11
CA VAL A 640 12.29 5.79 -14.68
C VAL A 640 11.39 5.09 -15.69
N SER A 641 10.08 5.19 -15.50
CA SER A 641 9.12 4.66 -16.47
C SER A 641 8.97 5.60 -17.69
N PRO A 642 8.48 5.11 -18.83
CA PRO A 642 8.27 5.94 -20.04
C PRO A 642 7.40 7.19 -19.80
N LEU A 643 6.52 7.19 -18.81
CA LEU A 643 5.70 8.33 -18.44
C LEU A 643 6.35 9.24 -17.38
N GLY A 644 7.65 9.07 -17.13
CA GLY A 644 8.45 9.92 -16.22
C GLY A 644 8.36 9.55 -14.75
N TRP A 645 7.54 8.57 -14.36
CA TRP A 645 7.51 8.12 -12.97
C TRP A 645 8.86 7.51 -12.58
N THR A 646 9.43 7.98 -11.49
CA THR A 646 10.73 7.54 -10.99
C THR A 646 10.58 6.84 -9.64
N ARG A 647 11.05 5.60 -9.53
CA ARG A 647 11.14 4.88 -8.24
C ARG A 647 12.58 4.84 -7.75
N TYR A 648 12.78 5.15 -6.47
CA TYR A 648 14.04 4.96 -5.76
C TYR A 648 14.04 3.60 -5.05
N PHE A 649 15.12 2.82 -5.21
CA PHE A 649 15.29 1.49 -4.61
C PHE A 649 16.33 1.52 -3.48
N PHE A 650 15.92 1.11 -2.29
CA PHE A 650 16.85 0.93 -1.17
C PHE A 650 17.61 -0.39 -1.28
N GLY A 651 16.96 -1.45 -1.73
CA GLY A 651 17.50 -2.78 -1.90
C GLY A 651 18.61 -2.91 -2.94
N ASN A 652 19.15 -4.11 -3.05
CA ASN A 652 20.17 -4.45 -4.05
C ASN A 652 19.71 -5.64 -4.91
N PRO A 653 19.14 -5.39 -6.09
CA PRO A 653 18.61 -6.44 -6.95
C PRO A 653 19.68 -7.43 -7.47
N SER A 654 20.97 -7.09 -7.38
CA SER A 654 22.05 -8.04 -7.69
C SER A 654 22.33 -9.06 -6.58
N LYS A 655 21.85 -8.78 -5.35
CA LYS A 655 22.13 -9.60 -4.15
C LYS A 655 20.89 -10.25 -3.55
N SER A 656 19.72 -9.65 -3.75
CA SER A 656 18.44 -10.08 -3.19
C SER A 656 17.49 -10.45 -4.32
N LYS A 657 16.94 -11.66 -4.27
CA LYS A 657 15.95 -12.10 -5.25
C LYS A 657 14.66 -11.27 -5.16
N ASN A 658 14.21 -10.95 -3.96
CA ASN A 658 12.99 -10.13 -3.79
C ASN A 658 13.18 -8.75 -4.40
N ASP A 659 14.33 -8.10 -4.20
CA ASP A 659 14.64 -6.81 -4.81
C ASP A 659 14.73 -6.92 -6.33
N HIS A 660 15.28 -8.03 -6.85
CA HIS A 660 15.34 -8.30 -8.28
C HIS A 660 13.94 -8.42 -8.88
N ASP A 661 13.07 -9.24 -8.28
CA ASP A 661 11.72 -9.48 -8.78
C ASP A 661 10.87 -8.19 -8.69
N SER A 662 11.02 -7.41 -7.61
CA SER A 662 10.39 -6.10 -7.45
C SER A 662 10.86 -5.08 -8.51
N ALA A 663 12.14 -5.10 -8.84
CA ALA A 663 12.71 -4.21 -9.85
C ALA A 663 12.18 -4.54 -11.27
N VAL A 664 12.15 -5.82 -11.63
CA VAL A 664 11.66 -6.28 -12.93
C VAL A 664 10.15 -6.01 -13.09
N ALA A 665 9.37 -6.24 -12.03
CA ALA A 665 7.94 -6.01 -12.04
C ALA A 665 7.57 -4.52 -12.14
N HIS A 666 8.43 -3.63 -11.65
CA HIS A 666 8.12 -2.20 -11.56
C HIS A 666 7.76 -1.58 -12.92
N GLY A 667 8.56 -1.80 -13.95
CA GLY A 667 8.38 -1.17 -15.26
C GLY A 667 6.98 -1.41 -15.87
N PRO A 668 6.59 -2.66 -16.14
CA PRO A 668 5.29 -2.98 -16.72
C PRO A 668 4.12 -2.60 -15.82
N GLN A 669 4.22 -2.85 -14.53
CA GLN A 669 3.16 -2.52 -13.57
C GLN A 669 2.92 -1.02 -13.45
N ASN A 670 3.99 -0.23 -13.36
CA ASN A 670 3.88 1.21 -13.31
C ASN A 670 3.32 1.78 -14.61
N LEU A 671 3.86 1.34 -15.75
CA LEU A 671 3.46 1.85 -17.05
C LEU A 671 1.97 1.59 -17.31
N SER A 672 1.50 0.35 -17.11
CA SER A 672 0.08 0.00 -17.24
C SER A 672 -0.80 0.82 -16.31
N ALA A 673 -0.42 0.92 -15.03
CA ALA A 673 -1.19 1.68 -14.04
C ALA A 673 -1.27 3.17 -14.37
N LYS A 674 -0.17 3.78 -14.83
CA LYS A 674 -0.18 5.22 -15.19
C LYS A 674 -0.94 5.50 -16.48
N ILE A 675 -0.91 4.60 -17.47
CA ILE A 675 -1.77 4.70 -18.64
C ILE A 675 -3.25 4.68 -18.22
N LEU A 676 -3.64 3.73 -17.37
CA LEU A 676 -5.02 3.64 -16.91
C LEU A 676 -5.41 4.82 -16.03
N CYS A 677 -4.63 5.14 -14.99
CA CYS A 677 -5.01 6.16 -14.01
C CYS A 677 -4.91 7.58 -14.58
N ASN A 678 -3.74 7.93 -15.14
CA ASN A 678 -3.48 9.30 -15.59
C ASN A 678 -3.95 9.52 -17.04
N GLY A 679 -3.75 8.54 -17.90
CA GLY A 679 -4.09 8.62 -19.32
C GLY A 679 -5.57 8.44 -19.63
N ALA A 680 -6.28 7.58 -18.86
CA ALA A 680 -7.68 7.26 -19.10
C ALA A 680 -8.61 7.74 -17.98
N MET A 681 -8.44 7.24 -16.75
CA MET A 681 -9.37 7.51 -15.64
C MET A 681 -9.53 9.00 -15.34
N MET A 682 -8.43 9.76 -15.32
CA MET A 682 -8.49 11.20 -15.04
C MET A 682 -9.26 11.99 -16.12
N PRO A 683 -9.00 11.83 -17.45
CA PRO A 683 -9.82 12.42 -18.49
C PRO A 683 -11.29 12.00 -18.43
N ILE A 684 -11.59 10.71 -18.21
CA ILE A 684 -12.96 10.20 -18.04
C ILE A 684 -13.65 10.85 -16.84
N PHE A 685 -12.96 10.98 -15.70
CA PHE A 685 -13.49 11.64 -14.51
C PHE A 685 -13.79 13.13 -14.76
N ARG A 686 -12.91 13.84 -15.46
CA ARG A 686 -13.14 15.23 -15.87
C ARG A 686 -14.37 15.34 -16.80
N ASP A 687 -14.51 14.42 -17.75
CA ASP A 687 -15.64 14.39 -18.68
C ASP A 687 -16.96 14.03 -17.98
N MET A 688 -16.90 13.18 -16.95
CA MET A 688 -18.02 12.87 -16.06
C MET A 688 -18.50 14.12 -15.29
N LEU A 689 -17.60 15.00 -14.88
CA LEU A 689 -17.94 16.20 -14.12
C LEU A 689 -18.41 17.35 -15.03
N PHE A 690 -17.78 17.55 -16.18
CA PHE A 690 -17.90 18.77 -16.99
C PHE A 690 -18.19 18.53 -18.49
N GLY A 691 -18.14 17.29 -18.97
CA GLY A 691 -18.27 16.94 -20.38
C GLY A 691 -19.51 16.13 -20.73
N LYS A 692 -19.38 15.29 -21.78
CA LYS A 692 -20.47 14.46 -22.33
C LYS A 692 -21.01 13.42 -21.36
N LEU A 693 -20.16 12.90 -20.48
CA LEU A 693 -20.52 11.87 -19.52
C LEU A 693 -21.31 12.41 -18.31
N ARG A 694 -21.48 13.74 -18.22
CA ARG A 694 -22.15 14.37 -17.10
C ARG A 694 -23.61 13.92 -16.98
N GLY A 695 -23.95 13.39 -15.80
CA GLY A 695 -25.31 12.94 -15.47
C GLY A 695 -25.75 11.61 -16.10
N VAL A 696 -24.94 11.02 -17.00
CA VAL A 696 -25.25 9.75 -17.65
C VAL A 696 -24.24 8.63 -17.31
N PHE A 697 -23.13 8.97 -16.66
CA PHE A 697 -22.05 8.06 -16.30
C PHE A 697 -21.62 8.25 -14.84
N ARG A 698 -21.19 7.19 -14.19
CA ARG A 698 -20.59 7.18 -12.85
C ARG A 698 -19.41 6.22 -12.82
N LEU A 699 -18.23 6.72 -12.51
CA LEU A 699 -17.07 5.88 -12.26
C LEU A 699 -17.29 5.14 -10.92
N LYS A 700 -17.23 3.82 -10.95
CA LYS A 700 -17.54 2.97 -9.80
C LYS A 700 -16.31 2.37 -9.14
N ALA A 701 -15.37 1.80 -9.88
CA ALA A 701 -14.13 1.25 -9.32
C ALA A 701 -13.01 1.16 -10.35
N ASN A 702 -11.78 1.27 -9.87
CA ASN A 702 -10.59 0.80 -10.57
C ASN A 702 -10.23 -0.59 -10.04
N ILE A 703 -10.25 -1.61 -10.90
CA ILE A 703 -9.94 -3.00 -10.56
C ILE A 703 -8.73 -3.44 -11.37
N HIS A 704 -7.53 -3.28 -10.80
CA HIS A 704 -6.27 -3.60 -11.48
C HIS A 704 -6.12 -2.85 -12.83
N ASP A 705 -6.38 -3.52 -13.94
CA ASP A 705 -6.24 -3.02 -15.30
C ASP A 705 -7.58 -2.62 -15.93
N SER A 706 -8.68 -2.62 -15.14
CA SER A 706 -10.03 -2.30 -15.60
C SER A 706 -10.67 -1.12 -14.86
N LEU A 707 -11.64 -0.49 -15.53
CA LEU A 707 -12.55 0.48 -14.96
C LEU A 707 -13.96 -0.09 -14.94
N LEU A 708 -14.52 -0.23 -13.73
CA LEU A 708 -15.92 -0.53 -13.50
C LEU A 708 -16.70 0.78 -13.41
N TYR A 709 -17.82 0.87 -14.10
CA TYR A 709 -18.64 2.07 -14.14
C TYR A 709 -20.13 1.73 -14.24
N GLY A 710 -20.98 2.69 -13.84
CA GLY A 710 -22.41 2.69 -14.12
C GLY A 710 -22.74 3.71 -15.19
N TYR A 711 -23.73 3.41 -16.02
CA TYR A 711 -24.30 4.36 -16.98
C TYR A 711 -25.80 4.17 -17.13
N LYS A 712 -26.51 5.22 -17.60
CA LYS A 712 -27.96 5.13 -17.78
C LYS A 712 -28.29 4.13 -18.87
N GLU A 713 -29.32 3.32 -18.63
CA GLU A 713 -29.69 2.18 -19.46
C GLU A 713 -29.89 2.56 -20.96
N ASN A 714 -30.37 3.77 -21.26
CA ASN A 714 -30.66 4.24 -22.61
C ASN A 714 -29.43 4.86 -23.34
N GLU A 715 -28.27 4.88 -22.70
CA GLU A 715 -27.07 5.55 -23.20
C GLU A 715 -26.06 4.53 -23.77
N GLU A 716 -26.48 3.74 -24.75
CA GLU A 716 -25.69 2.63 -25.32
C GLU A 716 -24.35 3.05 -25.93
N TRP A 717 -24.16 4.34 -26.25
CA TRP A 717 -22.92 4.88 -26.76
C TRP A 717 -21.79 4.97 -25.73
N VAL A 718 -22.14 5.00 -24.44
CA VAL A 718 -21.19 5.26 -23.34
C VAL A 718 -20.06 4.24 -23.26
N PRO A 719 -20.28 2.91 -23.33
CA PRO A 719 -19.19 1.94 -23.24
C PRO A 719 -18.11 2.13 -24.32
N GLN A 720 -18.53 2.36 -25.58
CA GLN A 720 -17.61 2.58 -26.68
C GLN A 720 -16.88 3.93 -26.54
N TYR A 721 -17.55 4.96 -26.05
CA TYR A 721 -16.95 6.27 -25.81
C TYR A 721 -15.86 6.18 -24.73
N VAL A 722 -16.14 5.50 -23.61
CA VAL A 722 -15.17 5.24 -22.54
C VAL A 722 -13.98 4.41 -23.08
N ALA A 723 -14.25 3.37 -23.88
CA ALA A 723 -13.20 2.57 -24.50
C ALA A 723 -12.28 3.39 -25.42
N ASN A 724 -12.85 4.33 -26.16
CA ASN A 724 -12.06 5.23 -27.00
C ASN A 724 -11.15 6.14 -26.16
N MET A 725 -11.64 6.65 -25.02
CA MET A 725 -10.83 7.44 -24.08
C MET A 725 -9.73 6.61 -23.40
N MET A 726 -9.91 5.29 -23.28
CA MET A 726 -8.88 4.39 -22.74
C MET A 726 -7.76 4.06 -23.73
N ARG A 727 -7.93 4.32 -25.04
CA ARG A 727 -6.90 4.10 -26.06
C ARG A 727 -5.87 5.23 -26.03
N VAL A 728 -4.97 5.16 -25.06
CA VAL A 728 -3.93 6.18 -24.84
C VAL A 728 -2.67 5.80 -25.61
N GLU A 729 -2.19 6.69 -26.47
CA GLU A 729 -0.90 6.54 -27.15
C GLU A 729 0.25 6.91 -26.23
N VAL A 730 1.20 6.01 -26.08
CA VAL A 730 2.41 6.22 -25.27
C VAL A 730 3.66 5.91 -26.06
N LYS A 731 4.59 6.86 -26.10
CA LYS A 731 5.91 6.64 -26.67
C LYS A 731 6.77 5.86 -25.68
N VAL A 732 7.19 4.68 -26.08
CA VAL A 732 8.05 3.80 -25.28
C VAL A 732 9.39 3.65 -26.01
N ARG A 733 10.48 3.96 -25.30
CA ARG A 733 11.83 3.69 -25.78
C ARG A 733 12.33 2.40 -25.15
N ASP A 734 12.70 1.44 -25.95
CA ASP A 734 13.21 0.15 -25.51
C ASP A 734 14.69 0.24 -25.05
N ILE A 735 15.21 -0.88 -24.53
CA ILE A 735 16.61 -0.98 -24.11
C ILE A 735 17.64 -0.82 -25.24
N LYS A 736 17.22 -0.95 -26.49
CA LYS A 736 18.05 -0.75 -27.68
C LYS A 736 17.99 0.70 -28.18
N GLY A 737 17.23 1.55 -27.49
CA GLY A 737 17.03 2.98 -27.85
C GLY A 737 15.99 3.21 -28.94
N VAL A 738 15.27 2.20 -29.40
CA VAL A 738 14.23 2.33 -30.44
C VAL A 738 12.94 2.83 -29.79
N GLU A 739 12.42 3.93 -30.30
CA GLU A 739 11.16 4.51 -29.86
C GLU A 739 9.99 3.97 -30.68
N ARG A 740 8.93 3.51 -30.01
CA ARG A 740 7.68 3.02 -30.62
C ARG A 740 6.49 3.64 -29.92
N VAL A 741 5.39 3.81 -30.64
CA VAL A 741 4.09 4.17 -30.06
C VAL A 741 3.38 2.89 -29.64
N MET A 742 3.01 2.80 -28.36
CA MET A 742 2.24 1.70 -27.77
C MET A 742 0.83 2.17 -27.47
N VAL A 743 -0.17 1.36 -27.77
CA VAL A 743 -1.57 1.52 -27.35
C VAL A 743 -2.03 0.23 -26.70
N ILE A 744 -2.69 0.34 -25.56
CA ILE A 744 -3.34 -0.81 -24.91
C ILE A 744 -4.84 -0.71 -25.21
N PRO A 745 -5.40 -1.58 -26.07
CA PRO A 745 -6.81 -1.57 -26.37
C PRO A 745 -7.61 -2.14 -25.18
N PRO A 746 -8.78 -1.57 -24.85
CA PRO A 746 -9.66 -2.15 -23.85
C PRO A 746 -10.65 -3.15 -24.47
N ASP A 747 -10.93 -4.23 -23.76
CA ASP A 747 -12.08 -5.11 -23.97
C ASP A 747 -13.31 -4.51 -23.29
N ILE A 748 -14.45 -4.54 -23.93
CA ILE A 748 -15.71 -3.95 -23.46
C ILE A 748 -16.66 -5.04 -22.99
N SER A 749 -17.15 -4.93 -21.76
CA SER A 749 -18.28 -5.71 -21.26
C SER A 749 -19.28 -4.77 -20.60
N ALA A 750 -20.52 -4.69 -21.10
CA ALA A 750 -21.45 -3.65 -20.66
C ALA A 750 -22.92 -4.06 -20.78
N GLY A 751 -23.83 -3.21 -20.29
CA GLY A 751 -25.28 -3.40 -20.38
C GLY A 751 -25.83 -4.46 -19.42
N LYS A 752 -25.20 -4.65 -18.25
CA LYS A 752 -25.59 -5.67 -17.28
C LYS A 752 -26.09 -5.05 -15.98
N THR A 753 -27.04 -5.74 -15.37
CA THR A 753 -27.62 -5.32 -14.07
C THR A 753 -26.78 -5.74 -12.89
N HIS A 754 -26.00 -6.83 -13.01
CA HIS A 754 -25.12 -7.34 -11.94
C HIS A 754 -23.70 -7.48 -12.46
N TRP A 755 -22.74 -7.25 -11.56
CA TRP A 755 -21.31 -7.30 -11.90
C TRP A 755 -20.86 -8.69 -12.40
N SER A 756 -21.40 -9.77 -11.83
CA SER A 756 -21.09 -11.13 -12.28
C SER A 756 -21.48 -11.43 -13.73
N MET A 757 -22.37 -10.61 -14.32
CA MET A 757 -22.80 -10.75 -15.72
C MET A 757 -21.84 -10.07 -16.71
N LEU A 758 -20.89 -9.29 -16.20
CA LEU A 758 -19.80 -8.71 -16.98
C LEU A 758 -18.68 -9.75 -17.10
N LYS A 759 -18.60 -10.52 -18.20
CA LYS A 759 -17.71 -11.66 -18.50
C LYS A 759 -18.13 -12.99 -17.96
#